data_999f521d1ed10cbeebddfff1b2850b6f
#
_entry.id   999f521d1ed10cbeebddfff1b2850b6f
#
_cell.length_a   1.000
_cell.length_b   1.000
_cell.length_c   1.000
_cell.angle_alpha   90.00
_cell.angle_beta   90.00
_cell.angle_gamma   90.00
#
_symmetry.space_group_name_H-M   'P 1'
#
loop_
_entity.id
_entity.type
_entity.pdbx_description
1 polymer ?
#
loop_
_entity_poly.entity_id
_entity_poly.type
_entity_poly.pdbx_seq_one_letter_code
_entity_poly.pdbx_strand_id
1 'polypeptide(L)'
;MGSGALVPGSRFAAALGGATGFRAGSVSAAVPPTSAKKPLLVLLGDGWRWDAGIFPEFTALWQRAERANVVVRSQSLPTCFAKGVATLAQGKRSAPGASHTTVLGRSLEAAHVNIITAGDVLARSLLGKQDSHHLTDSSFRNADPQVLAQLLRQVVQDSTGNRVVFLDMTLFSTAAQSQVLPELLQMTQDLGWNAMALGVSDDGACDKDKTTQNSDSKVDMVDASAQYPSSGTGPRLQAFAALGPDFNRGGAYSGSTHHTGLTHLPDVTATILSYFGAAVPRGVNGVPLVSQGEASIADLASAARRAALIYPAQYWFLPGLVGVLVLTLLGGVWSLNRRGRPLDSSWPQPRALLSFWRVAGLFAALLPASAFWINLLPWWELGPAQTEAAVAQFSWFGGLLPFALAAVVMLICTGFGLVSLLGPLGIISVYSLLIGFLDPFLSGRMMLDSLIGTQSTWGGRFYGIDNMMFAIFLTGALILTALIYGISAESNRKLLLVVLGLFAVAVVTVDALPSLGADFGGVLVAIPAFALLFLRLTTRRLKALLSAVILLFTLAVAAGLAYLDWLRPLTQRSHLGNFFDTVLHGEAWPVILEKTTQLWRAGWSPAMILGALAAFLVILFAMMWPLWRTWRNPYRRDYAWLRGREAGAQVPQGLEWSTWERATAAAWFLAMLLGIAVNDSSVLLGLAGFAVAAPAFLAQVTHRFLTETTPR
;
A
#
# COMPACT_ATOMS: atom_id res chain seq x y z
N MET A 1 -23.60 16.94 -31.49
CA MET A 1 -24.84 17.18 -30.72
C MET A 1 -25.34 15.80 -30.27
N GLY A 2 -25.38 15.52 -28.97
CA GLY A 2 -25.79 14.24 -28.41
C GLY A 2 -25.26 14.15 -26.99
N SER A 3 -25.89 14.85 -26.06
CA SER A 3 -25.64 14.88 -24.63
C SER A 3 -26.11 13.56 -24.00
N GLY A 4 -25.23 12.79 -23.43
CA GLY A 4 -25.52 11.66 -22.54
C GLY A 4 -25.22 12.05 -21.10
N ALA A 5 -26.27 12.34 -20.32
CA ALA A 5 -26.18 12.69 -18.92
C ALA A 5 -25.80 11.47 -18.08
N LEU A 6 -24.77 11.59 -17.27
CA LEU A 6 -24.42 10.69 -16.19
C LEU A 6 -25.44 10.83 -15.05
N VAL A 7 -26.11 9.75 -14.72
CA VAL A 7 -26.98 9.65 -13.54
C VAL A 7 -26.15 9.06 -12.39
N PRO A 8 -25.89 9.80 -11.30
CA PRO A 8 -25.22 9.27 -10.11
C PRO A 8 -26.26 8.82 -9.09
N GLY A 9 -26.80 7.62 -9.23
CA GLY A 9 -27.83 7.16 -8.29
C GLY A 9 -27.80 5.66 -7.97
N SER A 10 -27.18 4.83 -8.79
CA SER A 10 -27.33 3.38 -8.68
C SER A 10 -26.31 2.64 -7.81
N ARG A 11 -25.23 3.28 -7.34
CA ARG A 11 -24.20 2.63 -6.52
C ARG A 11 -24.44 2.71 -5.00
N PHE A 12 -25.24 3.65 -4.54
CA PHE A 12 -25.56 3.78 -3.11
C PHE A 12 -26.58 2.71 -2.64
N ALA A 13 -27.44 2.25 -3.51
CA ALA A 13 -28.44 1.20 -3.19
C ALA A 13 -27.81 -0.21 -3.15
N ALA A 14 -26.73 -0.47 -3.88
CA ALA A 14 -26.07 -1.76 -3.90
C ALA A 14 -25.26 -2.03 -2.61
N ALA A 15 -24.82 -1.01 -1.91
CA ALA A 15 -24.06 -1.15 -0.66
C ALA A 15 -24.94 -1.46 0.55
N LEU A 16 -26.25 -1.14 0.52
CA LEU A 16 -27.21 -1.37 1.61
C LEU A 16 -28.19 -2.51 1.34
N GLY A 17 -28.31 -2.99 0.11
CA GLY A 17 -29.29 -4.02 -0.30
C GLY A 17 -28.87 -5.47 -0.10
N GLY A 18 -27.69 -5.76 0.37
CA GLY A 18 -27.15 -7.13 0.52
C GLY A 18 -27.49 -7.86 1.83
N ALA A 19 -28.31 -7.29 2.71
CA ALA A 19 -28.50 -7.79 4.07
C ALA A 19 -29.81 -8.55 4.37
N THR A 20 -30.59 -8.93 3.37
CA THR A 20 -31.81 -9.74 3.62
C THR A 20 -31.90 -10.91 2.68
N GLY A 21 -31.48 -12.08 3.13
CA GLY A 21 -31.60 -13.32 2.37
C GLY A 21 -30.85 -14.51 2.98
N PHE A 22 -30.87 -14.69 4.30
CA PHE A 22 -30.30 -15.88 4.92
C PHE A 22 -31.22 -17.09 4.70
N ARG A 23 -30.78 -18.04 3.87
CA ARG A 23 -31.14 -19.46 4.02
C ARG A 23 -29.87 -20.25 4.29
N ALA A 24 -29.77 -20.74 5.52
CA ALA A 24 -28.81 -21.76 5.89
C ALA A 24 -29.10 -23.03 5.09
N GLY A 25 -28.20 -23.40 4.20
CA GLY A 25 -28.22 -24.65 3.47
C GLY A 25 -26.85 -25.28 3.57
N SER A 26 -26.70 -26.23 4.48
CA SER A 26 -25.59 -27.17 4.48
C SER A 26 -25.73 -28.05 3.24
N VAL A 27 -24.81 -27.93 2.31
CA VAL A 27 -24.64 -28.95 1.25
C VAL A 27 -23.16 -29.07 0.92
N SER A 28 -22.56 -30.11 1.50
CA SER A 28 -21.48 -30.82 0.85
C SER A 28 -22.11 -31.59 -0.32
N ALA A 29 -22.26 -30.96 -1.46
CA ALA A 29 -22.60 -31.68 -2.70
C ALA A 29 -21.30 -32.05 -3.39
N ALA A 30 -21.05 -33.35 -3.50
CA ALA A 30 -20.10 -33.88 -4.45
C ALA A 30 -20.50 -33.36 -5.83
N VAL A 31 -19.63 -32.54 -6.42
CA VAL A 31 -19.77 -32.04 -7.79
C VAL A 31 -19.74 -33.26 -8.71
N PRO A 32 -20.75 -33.48 -9.59
CA PRO A 32 -20.69 -34.56 -10.55
C PRO A 32 -19.47 -34.40 -11.46
N PRO A 33 -18.91 -35.49 -12.02
CA PRO A 33 -17.74 -35.41 -12.88
C PRO A 33 -18.09 -34.50 -14.09
N THR A 34 -17.53 -33.31 -14.04
CA THR A 34 -17.63 -32.32 -15.11
C THR A 34 -16.98 -32.88 -16.36
N SER A 35 -17.58 -32.61 -17.52
CA SER A 35 -16.97 -32.84 -18.83
C SER A 35 -15.49 -32.49 -18.83
N ALA A 36 -14.65 -33.33 -19.46
CA ALA A 36 -13.20 -33.10 -19.49
C ALA A 36 -12.91 -31.66 -19.89
N LYS A 37 -12.13 -30.97 -19.07
CA LYS A 37 -11.74 -29.59 -19.34
C LYS A 37 -10.82 -29.54 -20.55
N LYS A 38 -10.88 -28.44 -21.30
CA LYS A 38 -9.95 -28.20 -22.40
C LYS A 38 -8.54 -28.11 -21.90
N PRO A 39 -7.57 -28.60 -22.68
CA PRO A 39 -6.16 -28.44 -22.32
C PRO A 39 -5.76 -26.99 -22.15
N LEU A 40 -4.80 -26.73 -21.25
CA LEU A 40 -4.30 -25.39 -20.94
C LEU A 40 -2.80 -25.32 -21.23
N LEU A 41 -2.39 -24.39 -22.10
CA LEU A 41 -1.00 -24.02 -22.32
C LEU A 41 -0.65 -22.82 -21.45
N VAL A 42 0.38 -22.93 -20.60
CA VAL A 42 0.86 -21.85 -19.75
C VAL A 42 2.26 -21.45 -20.21
N LEU A 43 2.38 -20.27 -20.77
CA LEU A 43 3.62 -19.68 -21.27
C LEU A 43 4.21 -18.77 -20.19
N LEU A 44 5.41 -19.07 -19.73
CA LEU A 44 6.08 -18.32 -18.67
C LEU A 44 7.28 -17.56 -19.25
N GLY A 45 7.24 -16.24 -19.15
CA GLY A 45 8.26 -15.34 -19.69
C GLY A 45 8.97 -14.51 -18.63
N ASP A 46 10.08 -13.90 -19.04
CA ASP A 46 10.84 -12.94 -18.27
C ASP A 46 10.66 -11.55 -18.86
N GLY A 47 10.42 -10.55 -18.00
CA GLY A 47 10.31 -9.16 -18.41
C GLY A 47 9.12 -8.84 -19.31
N TRP A 48 8.10 -9.69 -19.35
CA TRP A 48 6.89 -9.44 -20.14
C TRP A 48 6.02 -8.38 -19.48
N ARG A 49 5.89 -7.22 -20.13
CA ARG A 49 5.23 -6.03 -19.56
C ARG A 49 4.35 -5.34 -20.59
N TRP A 50 3.24 -4.76 -20.12
CA TRP A 50 2.35 -3.99 -20.98
C TRP A 50 2.94 -2.64 -21.38
N ASP A 51 3.73 -2.00 -20.52
CA ASP A 51 4.36 -0.70 -20.77
C ASP A 51 5.55 -0.76 -21.73
N ALA A 52 6.21 -1.91 -21.82
CA ALA A 52 7.29 -2.15 -22.78
C ALA A 52 6.79 -2.70 -24.14
N GLY A 53 5.49 -2.96 -24.24
CA GLY A 53 4.87 -3.59 -25.39
C GLY A 53 5.28 -5.06 -25.49
N ILE A 54 4.45 -5.97 -24.94
CA ILE A 54 4.62 -7.38 -25.24
C ILE A 54 4.28 -7.56 -26.72
N PHE A 55 5.33 -7.58 -27.52
CA PHE A 55 5.20 -7.82 -28.94
C PHE A 55 4.08 -6.97 -29.56
N PRO A 56 4.32 -5.69 -29.91
CA PRO A 56 3.31 -4.74 -30.42
C PRO A 56 2.52 -5.29 -31.61
N GLU A 57 3.14 -6.16 -32.41
CA GLU A 57 2.55 -6.84 -33.53
C GLU A 57 1.36 -7.74 -33.17
N PHE A 58 1.23 -8.14 -31.91
CA PHE A 58 0.13 -9.01 -31.44
C PHE A 58 -0.98 -8.26 -30.71
N THR A 59 -1.03 -6.95 -30.81
CA THR A 59 -2.05 -6.14 -30.16
C THR A 59 -3.46 -6.62 -30.42
N ALA A 60 -3.76 -7.04 -31.66
CA ALA A 60 -5.07 -7.57 -32.03
C ALA A 60 -5.42 -8.89 -31.29
N LEU A 61 -4.44 -9.73 -31.01
CA LEU A 61 -4.60 -10.96 -30.24
C LEU A 61 -4.82 -10.62 -28.75
N TRP A 62 -4.01 -9.74 -28.21
CA TRP A 62 -4.11 -9.32 -26.81
C TRP A 62 -5.42 -8.58 -26.52
N GLN A 63 -6.01 -7.90 -27.51
CA GLN A 63 -7.33 -7.28 -27.36
C GLN A 63 -8.46 -8.29 -27.15
N ARG A 64 -8.28 -9.55 -27.52
CA ARG A 64 -9.25 -10.64 -27.30
C ARG A 64 -9.04 -11.37 -25.98
N ALA A 65 -7.93 -11.13 -25.29
CA ALA A 65 -7.57 -11.80 -24.06
C ALA A 65 -8.30 -11.23 -22.83
N GLU A 66 -8.41 -12.04 -21.80
CA GLU A 66 -8.58 -11.59 -20.43
C GLU A 66 -7.20 -11.12 -19.92
N ARG A 67 -7.10 -9.92 -19.34
CA ARG A 67 -5.82 -9.23 -19.13
C ARG A 67 -5.68 -8.64 -17.75
N ALA A 68 -4.43 -8.64 -17.24
CA ALA A 68 -4.03 -7.93 -16.00
C ALA A 68 -2.54 -7.60 -15.99
N ASN A 69 -2.15 -6.68 -15.13
CA ASN A 69 -0.82 -6.57 -14.58
C ASN A 69 -0.63 -7.59 -13.46
N VAL A 70 0.55 -8.19 -13.36
CA VAL A 70 0.90 -9.18 -12.34
C VAL A 70 2.02 -8.65 -11.46
N VAL A 71 1.80 -8.77 -10.15
CA VAL A 71 2.82 -8.54 -9.13
C VAL A 71 3.63 -9.83 -8.94
N VAL A 72 4.91 -9.79 -9.27
CA VAL A 72 5.81 -10.95 -9.24
C VAL A 72 6.69 -10.96 -7.99
N ARG A 73 6.11 -10.69 -6.83
CA ARG A 73 6.84 -10.63 -5.57
C ARG A 73 7.16 -12.02 -5.02
N SER A 74 8.45 -12.36 -4.93
CA SER A 74 8.96 -13.56 -4.24
C SER A 74 9.32 -13.28 -2.78
N GLN A 75 9.93 -14.25 -2.10
CA GLN A 75 10.39 -14.07 -0.72
C GLN A 75 11.52 -13.04 -0.59
N SER A 76 12.41 -12.96 -1.59
CA SER A 76 13.50 -11.98 -1.68
C SER A 76 13.41 -11.21 -2.99
N LEU A 77 13.89 -9.95 -3.00
CA LEU A 77 14.00 -9.12 -4.21
C LEU A 77 15.45 -9.08 -4.70
N PRO A 78 15.68 -8.88 -5.99
CA PRO A 78 14.70 -8.93 -7.09
C PRO A 78 14.13 -10.32 -7.32
N THR A 79 12.97 -10.40 -8.02
CA THR A 79 12.34 -11.68 -8.37
C THR A 79 12.84 -12.14 -9.72
N CYS A 80 13.84 -13.01 -9.74
CA CYS A 80 14.28 -13.67 -10.96
C CYS A 80 13.35 -14.82 -11.36
N PHE A 81 13.52 -15.36 -12.57
CA PHE A 81 12.62 -16.36 -13.16
C PHE A 81 12.38 -17.57 -12.24
N ALA A 82 13.43 -18.20 -11.70
CA ALA A 82 13.28 -19.36 -10.82
C ALA A 82 12.52 -19.03 -9.52
N LYS A 83 12.69 -17.82 -8.96
CA LYS A 83 11.93 -17.37 -7.78
C LYS A 83 10.47 -17.12 -8.10
N GLY A 84 10.17 -16.54 -9.27
CA GLY A 84 8.80 -16.33 -9.74
C GLY A 84 8.09 -17.65 -9.97
N VAL A 85 8.73 -18.60 -10.67
CA VAL A 85 8.20 -19.96 -10.87
C VAL A 85 7.97 -20.67 -9.53
N ALA A 86 8.90 -20.57 -8.58
CA ALA A 86 8.72 -21.16 -7.24
C ALA A 86 7.52 -20.53 -6.50
N THR A 87 7.30 -19.23 -6.65
CA THR A 87 6.16 -18.53 -6.06
C THR A 87 4.83 -19.01 -6.70
N LEU A 88 4.80 -19.15 -8.02
CA LEU A 88 3.67 -19.72 -8.75
C LEU A 88 3.40 -21.17 -8.31
N ALA A 89 4.43 -21.99 -8.23
CA ALA A 89 4.33 -23.41 -7.86
C ALA A 89 3.84 -23.64 -6.42
N GLN A 90 4.17 -22.75 -5.49
CA GLN A 90 3.75 -22.83 -4.09
C GLN A 90 2.45 -22.05 -3.79
N GLY A 91 2.00 -21.16 -4.68
CA GLY A 91 0.85 -20.28 -4.45
C GLY A 91 1.04 -19.30 -3.28
N LYS A 92 2.30 -19.04 -2.91
CA LYS A 92 2.73 -18.05 -1.91
C LYS A 92 4.14 -17.59 -2.19
N ARG A 93 4.56 -16.46 -1.61
CA ARG A 93 5.94 -15.97 -1.76
C ARG A 93 6.94 -17.06 -1.36
N SER A 94 7.79 -17.46 -2.27
CA SER A 94 8.68 -18.59 -2.11
C SER A 94 10.07 -18.33 -2.68
N ALA A 95 11.06 -19.14 -2.22
CA ALA A 95 12.39 -19.23 -2.79
C ALA A 95 12.57 -20.56 -3.52
N PRO A 96 13.45 -20.66 -4.52
CA PRO A 96 13.80 -21.93 -5.15
C PRO A 96 14.35 -22.94 -4.12
N GLY A 97 13.97 -24.21 -4.25
CA GLY A 97 14.46 -25.29 -3.36
C GLY A 97 13.77 -25.41 -2.02
N ALA A 98 12.75 -24.60 -1.72
CA ALA A 98 12.07 -24.63 -0.42
C ALA A 98 11.27 -25.91 -0.12
N SER A 99 10.98 -26.76 -1.11
CA SER A 99 10.27 -28.04 -0.91
C SER A 99 10.45 -28.95 -2.12
N HIS A 100 10.59 -30.25 -1.88
CA HIS A 100 10.61 -31.28 -2.93
C HIS A 100 9.24 -31.58 -3.53
N THR A 101 8.14 -31.04 -2.94
CA THR A 101 6.77 -31.23 -3.43
C THR A 101 6.05 -29.90 -3.46
N THR A 102 5.64 -29.49 -4.64
CA THR A 102 4.98 -28.20 -4.84
C THR A 102 3.48 -28.30 -4.62
N VAL A 103 2.86 -27.22 -4.16
CA VAL A 103 1.42 -27.18 -3.90
C VAL A 103 0.64 -27.34 -5.21
N LEU A 104 1.04 -26.61 -6.25
CA LEU A 104 0.38 -26.63 -7.56
C LEU A 104 0.46 -28.02 -8.19
N GLY A 105 1.66 -28.62 -8.27
CA GLY A 105 1.87 -29.94 -8.85
C GLY A 105 1.03 -31.01 -8.17
N ARG A 106 1.14 -31.13 -6.83
CA ARG A 106 0.36 -32.12 -6.07
C ARG A 106 -1.14 -31.97 -6.20
N SER A 107 -1.64 -30.72 -6.21
CA SER A 107 -3.08 -30.49 -6.30
C SER A 107 -3.63 -30.81 -7.69
N LEU A 108 -2.84 -30.57 -8.75
CA LEU A 108 -3.19 -30.96 -10.10
C LEU A 108 -3.14 -32.49 -10.30
N GLU A 109 -2.11 -33.16 -9.77
CA GLU A 109 -2.00 -34.62 -9.78
C GLU A 109 -3.17 -35.28 -9.03
N ALA A 110 -3.54 -34.76 -7.86
CA ALA A 110 -4.68 -35.23 -7.08
C ALA A 110 -6.02 -35.04 -7.83
N ALA A 111 -6.09 -34.05 -8.73
CA ALA A 111 -7.23 -33.82 -9.61
C ALA A 111 -7.14 -34.60 -10.95
N HIS A 112 -6.19 -35.55 -11.06
CA HIS A 112 -5.95 -36.34 -12.28
C HIS A 112 -5.65 -35.47 -13.52
N VAL A 113 -4.95 -34.36 -13.35
CA VAL A 113 -4.47 -33.51 -14.42
C VAL A 113 -3.06 -33.94 -14.82
N ASN A 114 -2.85 -34.24 -16.08
CA ASN A 114 -1.53 -34.57 -16.61
C ASN A 114 -0.71 -33.27 -16.78
N ILE A 115 0.46 -33.20 -16.12
CA ILE A 115 1.34 -32.02 -16.14
C ILE A 115 2.51 -32.31 -17.07
N ILE A 116 2.70 -31.46 -18.05
CA ILE A 116 3.81 -31.50 -19.00
C ILE A 116 4.64 -30.25 -18.79
N THR A 117 5.95 -30.37 -18.65
CA THR A 117 6.85 -29.25 -18.48
C THR A 117 7.90 -29.23 -19.60
N ALA A 118 8.16 -28.04 -20.13
CA ALA A 118 9.25 -27.78 -21.06
C ALA A 118 10.15 -26.72 -20.46
N GLY A 119 11.33 -27.15 -19.99
CA GLY A 119 12.31 -26.34 -19.26
C GLY A 119 12.66 -26.93 -17.90
N ASP A 120 13.97 -27.05 -17.61
CA ASP A 120 14.50 -27.70 -16.40
C ASP A 120 14.11 -26.94 -15.11
N VAL A 121 13.96 -25.63 -15.18
CA VAL A 121 13.50 -24.80 -14.04
C VAL A 121 12.06 -25.14 -13.69
N LEU A 122 11.21 -25.31 -14.70
CA LEU A 122 9.79 -25.65 -14.50
C LEU A 122 9.62 -27.05 -13.94
N ALA A 123 10.34 -28.05 -14.48
CA ALA A 123 10.29 -29.41 -14.02
C ALA A 123 10.65 -29.53 -12.53
N ARG A 124 11.77 -28.94 -12.14
CA ARG A 124 12.22 -28.92 -10.73
C ARG A 124 11.25 -28.17 -9.82
N SER A 125 10.72 -27.05 -10.26
CA SER A 125 9.86 -26.20 -9.45
C SER A 125 8.41 -26.69 -9.36
N LEU A 126 7.90 -27.39 -10.37
CA LEU A 126 6.51 -27.87 -10.43
C LEU A 126 6.36 -29.33 -10.01
N LEU A 127 7.26 -30.21 -10.47
CA LEU A 127 7.15 -31.63 -10.26
C LEU A 127 8.06 -32.16 -9.15
N GLY A 128 9.07 -31.40 -8.75
CA GLY A 128 10.05 -31.84 -7.72
C GLY A 128 10.98 -32.96 -8.16
N LYS A 129 10.75 -33.56 -9.34
CA LYS A 129 11.54 -34.63 -9.96
C LYS A 129 11.57 -34.46 -11.47
N GLN A 130 12.60 -34.96 -12.12
CA GLN A 130 12.61 -35.15 -13.57
C GLN A 130 11.79 -36.39 -13.92
N ASP A 131 10.53 -36.23 -14.29
CA ASP A 131 9.64 -37.32 -14.72
C ASP A 131 9.63 -37.50 -16.26
N SER A 132 9.09 -38.61 -16.70
CA SER A 132 9.04 -39.10 -18.09
C SER A 132 8.35 -38.19 -19.10
N HIS A 133 7.69 -37.12 -18.66
CA HIS A 133 7.03 -36.11 -19.49
C HIS A 133 7.77 -34.76 -19.51
N HIS A 134 9.05 -34.75 -19.13
CA HIS A 134 9.87 -33.56 -19.12
C HIS A 134 10.66 -33.44 -20.42
N LEU A 135 10.53 -32.28 -21.08
CA LEU A 135 11.35 -31.94 -22.24
C LEU A 135 12.53 -31.07 -21.75
N THR A 136 13.76 -31.54 -21.96
CA THR A 136 14.98 -30.90 -21.44
C THR A 136 15.32 -29.61 -22.18
N ASP A 137 16.04 -28.69 -21.53
CA ASP A 137 16.54 -27.44 -22.13
C ASP A 137 17.31 -27.64 -23.43
N SER A 138 18.04 -28.77 -23.56
CA SER A 138 18.81 -29.09 -24.75
C SER A 138 17.96 -29.34 -25.99
N SER A 139 16.72 -29.80 -25.79
CA SER A 139 15.78 -30.06 -26.88
C SER A 139 15.23 -28.77 -27.52
N PHE A 140 15.29 -27.65 -26.80
CA PHE A 140 14.66 -26.38 -27.21
C PHE A 140 15.62 -25.28 -27.66
N ARG A 141 16.85 -25.24 -27.13
CA ARG A 141 17.81 -24.12 -27.36
C ARG A 141 18.13 -23.84 -28.82
N ASN A 142 17.92 -24.82 -29.72
CA ASN A 142 18.15 -24.69 -31.13
C ASN A 142 17.00 -25.16 -32.01
N ALA A 143 15.79 -25.34 -31.44
CA ALA A 143 14.64 -25.82 -32.17
C ALA A 143 14.09 -24.71 -33.07
N ASP A 144 13.84 -25.04 -34.32
CA ASP A 144 13.02 -24.23 -35.21
C ASP A 144 11.62 -24.06 -34.60
N PRO A 145 11.02 -22.87 -34.60
CA PRO A 145 9.67 -22.63 -34.13
C PRO A 145 8.63 -23.63 -34.67
N GLN A 146 8.75 -24.02 -35.95
CA GLN A 146 7.87 -24.99 -36.57
C GLN A 146 8.05 -26.41 -36.01
N VAL A 147 9.27 -26.81 -35.71
CA VAL A 147 9.58 -28.10 -35.06
C VAL A 147 9.01 -28.16 -33.65
N LEU A 148 9.11 -27.05 -32.92
CA LEU A 148 8.53 -26.94 -31.57
C LEU A 148 7.01 -27.04 -31.63
N ALA A 149 6.37 -26.32 -32.54
CA ALA A 149 4.92 -26.42 -32.73
C ALA A 149 4.47 -27.84 -33.08
N GLN A 150 5.26 -28.55 -33.90
CA GLN A 150 5.01 -29.96 -34.24
C GLN A 150 5.20 -30.88 -33.03
N LEU A 151 6.28 -30.73 -32.26
CA LEU A 151 6.52 -31.49 -31.02
C LEU A 151 5.40 -31.29 -30.00
N LEU A 152 4.98 -30.03 -29.79
CA LEU A 152 3.87 -29.75 -28.91
C LEU A 152 2.55 -30.34 -29.44
N ARG A 153 2.29 -30.30 -30.76
CA ARG A 153 1.13 -30.98 -31.37
C ARG A 153 1.17 -32.51 -31.13
N GLN A 154 2.34 -33.15 -31.26
CA GLN A 154 2.48 -34.59 -31.00
C GLN A 154 2.24 -34.93 -29.53
N VAL A 155 2.89 -34.22 -28.61
CA VAL A 155 2.71 -34.36 -27.16
C VAL A 155 1.25 -34.19 -26.77
N VAL A 156 0.53 -33.42 -27.52
CA VAL A 156 -0.87 -33.08 -27.30
C VAL A 156 -1.81 -34.12 -27.86
N GLN A 157 -1.54 -34.63 -29.05
CA GLN A 157 -2.39 -35.60 -29.73
C GLN A 157 -2.34 -36.99 -29.08
N ASP A 158 -1.21 -37.35 -28.47
CA ASP A 158 -0.97 -38.70 -27.93
C ASP A 158 -1.61 -39.01 -26.57
N SER A 159 -2.33 -38.06 -25.97
CA SER A 159 -2.82 -38.25 -24.61
C SER A 159 -4.31 -37.84 -24.45
N THR A 160 -5.08 -38.63 -23.75
CA THR A 160 -6.49 -38.38 -23.39
C THR A 160 -6.60 -37.81 -21.98
N GLY A 161 -7.55 -36.89 -21.69
CA GLY A 161 -7.84 -36.36 -20.34
C GLY A 161 -7.47 -34.90 -20.13
N ASN A 162 -7.64 -34.44 -18.88
CA ASN A 162 -7.29 -33.08 -18.44
C ASN A 162 -5.79 -32.87 -18.50
N ARG A 163 -5.33 -31.73 -19.05
CA ARG A 163 -3.90 -31.45 -19.24
C ARG A 163 -3.54 -30.02 -19.04
N VAL A 164 -2.35 -29.81 -18.50
CA VAL A 164 -1.66 -28.52 -18.48
C VAL A 164 -0.23 -28.68 -18.99
N VAL A 165 0.15 -27.80 -19.90
CA VAL A 165 1.50 -27.71 -20.46
C VAL A 165 2.14 -26.41 -20.01
N PHE A 166 3.23 -26.48 -19.26
CA PHE A 166 4.04 -25.32 -18.88
C PHE A 166 5.27 -25.21 -19.77
N LEU A 167 5.42 -24.07 -20.42
CA LEU A 167 6.55 -23.80 -21.31
C LEU A 167 7.37 -22.60 -20.81
N ASP A 168 8.66 -22.83 -20.64
CA ASP A 168 9.65 -21.82 -20.30
C ASP A 168 10.05 -21.05 -21.57
N MET A 169 9.54 -19.83 -21.71
CA MET A 169 9.85 -18.98 -22.84
C MET A 169 11.25 -18.32 -22.76
N THR A 170 11.91 -18.37 -21.59
CA THR A 170 13.29 -17.84 -21.44
C THR A 170 14.34 -18.71 -22.15
N LEU A 171 13.95 -19.91 -22.60
CA LEU A 171 14.77 -20.78 -23.43
C LEU A 171 15.00 -20.20 -24.83
N PHE A 172 14.18 -19.24 -25.25
CA PHE A 172 14.24 -18.59 -26.54
C PHE A 172 14.79 -17.17 -26.39
N SER A 173 15.59 -16.73 -27.36
CA SER A 173 15.97 -15.32 -27.45
C SER A 173 14.71 -14.44 -27.67
N THR A 174 14.77 -13.17 -27.30
CA THR A 174 13.63 -12.24 -27.50
C THR A 174 13.15 -12.21 -28.95
N ALA A 175 14.07 -12.27 -29.91
CA ALA A 175 13.73 -12.32 -31.34
C ALA A 175 13.05 -13.64 -31.71
N ALA A 176 13.45 -14.78 -31.13
CA ALA A 176 12.78 -16.05 -31.35
C ALA A 176 11.41 -16.11 -30.65
N GLN A 177 11.28 -15.51 -29.48
CA GLN A 177 9.98 -15.41 -28.77
C GLN A 177 8.94 -14.70 -29.64
N SER A 178 9.31 -13.62 -30.34
CA SER A 178 8.37 -12.90 -31.23
C SER A 178 7.88 -13.72 -32.41
N GLN A 179 8.59 -14.76 -32.81
CA GLN A 179 8.19 -15.71 -33.86
C GLN A 179 7.39 -16.90 -33.29
N VAL A 180 7.90 -17.49 -32.21
CA VAL A 180 7.32 -18.70 -31.60
C VAL A 180 5.97 -18.43 -30.93
N LEU A 181 5.82 -17.30 -30.22
CA LEU A 181 4.63 -16.99 -29.45
C LEU A 181 3.33 -16.95 -30.28
N PRO A 182 3.27 -16.27 -31.44
CA PRO A 182 2.08 -16.26 -32.25
C PRO A 182 1.73 -17.64 -32.82
N GLU A 183 2.73 -18.42 -33.23
CA GLU A 183 2.50 -19.76 -33.75
C GLU A 183 1.90 -20.68 -32.67
N LEU A 184 2.40 -20.58 -31.42
CA LEU A 184 1.85 -21.34 -30.30
C LEU A 184 0.42 -20.90 -29.96
N LEU A 185 0.14 -19.60 -29.95
CA LEU A 185 -1.19 -19.09 -29.68
C LEU A 185 -2.17 -19.39 -30.80
N GLN A 186 -1.74 -19.32 -32.07
CA GLN A 186 -2.57 -19.75 -33.20
C GLN A 186 -2.86 -21.24 -33.13
N MET A 187 -1.86 -22.07 -32.83
CA MET A 187 -2.02 -23.51 -32.63
C MET A 187 -3.06 -23.83 -31.54
N THR A 188 -3.02 -23.11 -30.41
CA THR A 188 -4.03 -23.33 -29.35
C THR A 188 -5.42 -22.96 -29.79
N GLN A 189 -5.57 -21.90 -30.59
CA GLN A 189 -6.90 -21.56 -31.20
C GLN A 189 -7.39 -22.61 -32.18
N ASP A 190 -6.54 -23.08 -33.07
CA ASP A 190 -6.86 -24.10 -34.07
C ASP A 190 -7.29 -25.42 -33.41
N LEU A 191 -6.68 -25.76 -32.27
CA LEU A 191 -6.98 -26.95 -31.49
C LEU A 191 -8.15 -26.75 -30.49
N GLY A 192 -8.67 -25.52 -30.36
CA GLY A 192 -9.72 -25.19 -29.39
C GLY A 192 -9.26 -25.29 -27.95
N TRP A 193 -7.98 -25.04 -27.67
CA TRP A 193 -7.35 -25.02 -26.35
C TRP A 193 -7.45 -23.66 -25.69
N ASN A 194 -7.09 -23.63 -24.40
CA ASN A 194 -6.86 -22.40 -23.68
C ASN A 194 -5.35 -22.13 -23.53
N ALA A 195 -4.98 -20.86 -23.48
CA ALA A 195 -3.61 -20.41 -23.26
C ALA A 195 -3.56 -19.30 -22.22
N MET A 196 -2.54 -19.33 -21.38
CA MET A 196 -2.15 -18.25 -20.46
C MET A 196 -0.73 -17.81 -20.80
N ALA A 197 -0.52 -16.54 -21.01
CA ALA A 197 0.81 -15.92 -21.14
C ALA A 197 1.08 -15.08 -19.90
N LEU A 198 2.19 -15.32 -19.21
CA LEU A 198 2.49 -14.77 -17.90
C LEU A 198 3.96 -14.38 -17.77
N GLY A 199 4.24 -13.12 -17.45
CA GLY A 199 5.54 -12.70 -16.96
C GLY A 199 5.71 -13.10 -15.49
N VAL A 200 6.78 -13.83 -15.15
CA VAL A 200 7.01 -14.34 -13.78
C VAL A 200 8.22 -13.72 -13.10
N SER A 201 8.97 -12.89 -13.78
CA SER A 201 10.14 -12.22 -13.20
C SER A 201 10.28 -10.77 -13.65
N ASP A 202 10.94 -9.97 -12.82
CA ASP A 202 11.18 -8.54 -13.04
C ASP A 202 12.65 -8.20 -13.28
N ASP A 203 13.57 -9.18 -13.22
CA ASP A 203 15.02 -8.95 -13.28
C ASP A 203 15.84 -10.12 -13.88
N GLY A 204 15.38 -10.76 -14.94
CA GLY A 204 16.18 -11.69 -15.74
C GLY A 204 16.81 -12.87 -14.99
N ALA A 205 18.13 -12.98 -15.04
CA ALA A 205 18.84 -14.13 -14.50
C ALA A 205 19.08 -14.03 -12.99
N CYS A 206 18.76 -15.10 -12.25
CA CYS A 206 19.30 -15.29 -10.90
C CYS A 206 20.83 -15.37 -10.98
N ASP A 207 21.52 -14.62 -10.13
CA ASP A 207 22.98 -14.66 -10.01
C ASP A 207 23.45 -16.09 -9.76
N LYS A 208 24.07 -16.72 -10.76
CA LYS A 208 24.41 -18.14 -10.75
C LYS A 208 25.45 -18.50 -9.67
N ASP A 209 26.20 -17.50 -9.18
CA ASP A 209 27.34 -17.74 -8.29
C ASP A 209 26.96 -17.81 -6.79
N LYS A 210 25.75 -17.37 -6.40
CA LYS A 210 25.34 -17.39 -4.99
C LYS A 210 24.42 -18.57 -4.61
N THR A 211 23.89 -19.30 -5.57
CA THR A 211 22.95 -20.42 -5.30
C THR A 211 23.61 -21.80 -5.20
N THR A 212 24.90 -21.95 -5.53
CA THR A 212 25.60 -23.25 -5.53
C THR A 212 26.55 -23.48 -4.36
N GLN A 213 26.78 -22.50 -3.51
CA GLN A 213 27.58 -22.69 -2.29
C GLN A 213 26.75 -22.35 -1.06
N ASN A 214 26.03 -23.26 -0.53
CA ASN A 214 25.69 -23.48 0.88
C ASN A 214 24.31 -24.12 1.04
N SER A 215 24.27 -25.43 0.89
CA SER A 215 23.12 -26.24 1.35
C SER A 215 23.13 -26.49 2.88
N ASP A 216 24.14 -26.01 3.63
CA ASP A 216 24.32 -26.35 5.04
C ASP A 216 24.64 -25.17 5.99
N SER A 217 24.43 -23.95 5.63
CA SER A 217 24.63 -22.84 6.56
C SER A 217 23.38 -21.99 6.75
N LYS A 218 22.99 -21.89 8.03
CA LYS A 218 22.18 -20.86 8.70
C LYS A 218 21.64 -19.79 7.77
N VAL A 219 20.32 -19.62 7.82
CA VAL A 219 19.55 -18.50 7.25
C VAL A 219 20.37 -17.21 7.38
N ASP A 220 21.19 -16.94 6.37
CA ASP A 220 21.89 -15.64 6.31
C ASP A 220 20.84 -14.55 6.23
N MET A 221 21.03 -13.56 7.11
CA MET A 221 20.22 -12.35 7.10
C MET A 221 20.13 -11.85 5.66
N VAL A 222 18.90 -11.80 5.17
CA VAL A 222 18.58 -11.23 3.87
C VAL A 222 19.32 -9.91 3.77
N ASP A 223 20.30 -9.87 2.88
CA ASP A 223 21.03 -8.65 2.58
C ASP A 223 20.02 -7.63 2.05
N ALA A 224 19.57 -6.75 2.92
CA ALA A 224 18.67 -5.64 2.58
C ALA A 224 19.36 -4.66 1.61
N SER A 225 20.63 -4.93 1.27
CA SER A 225 21.42 -4.23 0.28
C SER A 225 21.38 -4.87 -1.11
N ALA A 226 20.51 -5.86 -1.37
CA ALA A 226 20.23 -6.29 -2.72
C ALA A 226 19.67 -5.09 -3.49
N GLN A 227 20.57 -4.25 -3.93
CA GLN A 227 20.31 -3.08 -4.74
C GLN A 227 19.74 -3.59 -6.06
N TYR A 228 18.58 -3.07 -6.43
CA TYR A 228 18.18 -3.12 -7.83
C TYR A 228 19.36 -2.67 -8.70
N PRO A 229 19.54 -3.28 -9.87
CA PRO A 229 20.67 -2.96 -10.74
C PRO A 229 20.79 -1.45 -10.90
N SER A 230 21.99 -0.97 -11.10
CA SER A 230 22.40 0.43 -11.22
C SER A 230 21.60 1.30 -12.21
N SER A 231 20.60 0.72 -12.87
CA SER A 231 19.63 1.39 -13.73
C SER A 231 18.66 2.33 -12.98
N GLY A 232 18.63 2.30 -11.63
CA GLY A 232 17.75 3.17 -10.82
C GLY A 232 16.26 2.86 -10.93
N THR A 233 15.88 1.77 -11.61
CA THR A 233 14.48 1.34 -11.77
C THR A 233 14.13 0.29 -10.72
N GLY A 234 13.03 0.52 -9.98
CA GLY A 234 12.47 -0.43 -9.00
C GLY A 234 11.81 -1.65 -9.67
N PRO A 235 11.15 -2.50 -8.85
CA PRO A 235 10.41 -3.65 -9.36
C PRO A 235 9.34 -3.24 -10.36
N ARG A 236 9.05 -4.13 -11.33
CA ARG A 236 8.13 -3.87 -12.44
C ARG A 236 6.94 -4.81 -12.41
N LEU A 237 5.76 -4.29 -12.72
CA LEU A 237 4.59 -5.12 -12.98
C LEU A 237 4.78 -5.90 -14.27
N GLN A 238 4.42 -7.18 -14.23
CA GLN A 238 4.49 -8.07 -15.38
C GLN A 238 3.11 -8.22 -16.04
N ALA A 239 3.05 -8.78 -17.23
CA ALA A 239 1.81 -8.97 -17.93
C ALA A 239 1.21 -10.35 -17.70
N PHE A 240 -0.11 -10.40 -17.63
CA PHE A 240 -0.94 -11.61 -17.71
C PHE A 240 -1.96 -11.47 -18.82
N ALA A 241 -2.06 -12.50 -19.65
CA ALA A 241 -3.10 -12.63 -20.67
C ALA A 241 -3.61 -14.06 -20.71
N ALA A 242 -4.92 -14.26 -20.72
CA ALA A 242 -5.54 -15.56 -20.93
C ALA A 242 -6.44 -15.53 -22.15
N LEU A 243 -6.33 -16.53 -22.99
CA LEU A 243 -6.99 -16.66 -24.30
C LEU A 243 -7.60 -18.04 -24.43
N GLY A 244 -8.69 -18.13 -25.13
CA GLY A 244 -9.32 -19.40 -25.49
C GLY A 244 -10.81 -19.42 -25.19
N PRO A 245 -11.48 -20.54 -25.48
CA PRO A 245 -12.92 -20.62 -25.37
C PRO A 245 -13.50 -20.44 -23.96
N ASP A 246 -12.71 -20.72 -22.92
CA ASP A 246 -13.15 -20.62 -21.53
C ASP A 246 -12.76 -19.30 -20.87
N PHE A 247 -12.03 -18.40 -21.57
CA PHE A 247 -11.67 -17.07 -21.10
C PHE A 247 -12.42 -15.97 -21.84
N ASN A 248 -12.93 -15.02 -21.10
CA ASN A 248 -13.66 -13.90 -21.67
C ASN A 248 -12.71 -12.73 -21.98
N ARG A 249 -13.02 -11.99 -23.03
CA ARG A 249 -12.36 -10.73 -23.31
C ARG A 249 -12.63 -9.74 -22.19
N GLY A 250 -11.59 -9.05 -21.70
CA GLY A 250 -11.75 -7.96 -20.73
C GLY A 250 -10.65 -7.90 -19.69
N GLY A 251 -10.98 -7.42 -18.51
CA GLY A 251 -10.09 -7.37 -17.38
C GLY A 251 -10.25 -8.58 -16.47
N ALA A 252 -9.14 -9.15 -16.01
CA ALA A 252 -9.13 -10.09 -14.93
C ALA A 252 -9.27 -9.33 -13.59
N TYR A 253 -10.30 -9.63 -12.84
CA TYR A 253 -10.51 -9.14 -11.48
C TYR A 253 -9.90 -10.12 -10.48
N SER A 254 -9.15 -9.60 -9.53
CA SER A 254 -8.60 -10.38 -8.42
C SER A 254 -9.30 -10.01 -7.12
N GLY A 255 -9.84 -11.02 -6.42
CA GLY A 255 -10.36 -10.86 -5.06
C GLY A 255 -9.27 -10.55 -4.02
N SER A 256 -8.01 -10.86 -4.31
CA SER A 256 -6.87 -10.55 -3.43
C SER A 256 -6.44 -9.08 -3.52
N THR A 257 -6.53 -8.48 -4.70
CA THR A 257 -6.15 -7.08 -4.92
C THR A 257 -7.35 -6.12 -4.89
N HIS A 258 -8.56 -6.62 -5.06
CA HIS A 258 -9.79 -5.86 -5.26
C HIS A 258 -9.75 -4.93 -6.49
N HIS A 259 -8.90 -5.25 -7.47
CA HIS A 259 -8.76 -4.48 -8.71
C HIS A 259 -9.02 -5.34 -9.93
N THR A 260 -9.69 -4.76 -10.94
CA THR A 260 -9.68 -5.27 -12.31
C THR A 260 -8.38 -4.83 -12.97
N GLY A 261 -7.67 -5.76 -13.58
CA GLY A 261 -6.41 -5.48 -14.27
C GLY A 261 -5.17 -5.45 -13.37
N LEU A 262 -5.28 -5.85 -12.11
CA LEU A 262 -4.13 -6.04 -11.21
C LEU A 262 -4.28 -7.33 -10.41
N THR A 263 -3.30 -8.20 -10.48
CA THR A 263 -3.26 -9.51 -9.80
C THR A 263 -1.87 -9.81 -9.25
N HIS A 264 -1.70 -10.90 -8.53
CA HIS A 264 -0.39 -11.41 -8.12
C HIS A 264 -0.23 -12.91 -8.45
N LEU A 265 1.01 -13.41 -8.48
CA LEU A 265 1.30 -14.80 -8.87
C LEU A 265 0.47 -15.86 -8.13
N PRO A 266 0.23 -15.79 -6.81
CA PRO A 266 -0.64 -16.74 -6.11
C PRO A 266 -2.09 -16.83 -6.64
N ASP A 267 -2.64 -15.73 -7.18
CA ASP A 267 -3.98 -15.74 -7.80
C ASP A 267 -3.98 -16.57 -9.08
N VAL A 268 -2.90 -16.48 -9.86
CA VAL A 268 -2.74 -17.31 -11.07
C VAL A 268 -2.66 -18.79 -10.69
N THR A 269 -1.96 -19.13 -9.61
CA THR A 269 -1.95 -20.50 -9.05
C THR A 269 -3.36 -20.98 -8.72
N ALA A 270 -4.11 -20.18 -7.96
CA ALA A 270 -5.49 -20.48 -7.59
C ALA A 270 -6.40 -20.61 -8.83
N THR A 271 -6.16 -19.78 -9.85
CA THR A 271 -6.89 -19.81 -11.12
C THR A 271 -6.65 -21.10 -11.88
N ILE A 272 -5.40 -21.54 -12.00
CA ILE A 272 -5.06 -22.81 -12.68
C ILE A 272 -5.69 -23.99 -11.93
N LEU A 273 -5.62 -24.03 -10.60
CA LEU A 273 -6.28 -25.06 -9.81
C LEU A 273 -7.79 -25.07 -10.00
N SER A 274 -8.42 -23.92 -9.86
CA SER A 274 -9.88 -23.77 -10.04
C SER A 274 -10.34 -24.13 -11.46
N TYR A 275 -9.54 -23.80 -12.46
CA TYR A 275 -9.83 -24.13 -13.86
C TYR A 275 -10.04 -25.65 -14.03
N PHE A 276 -9.19 -26.47 -13.43
CA PHE A 276 -9.30 -27.93 -13.48
C PHE A 276 -10.22 -28.54 -12.40
N GLY A 277 -10.89 -27.72 -11.60
CA GLY A 277 -11.75 -28.18 -10.51
C GLY A 277 -10.96 -28.75 -9.32
N ALA A 278 -9.64 -28.51 -9.27
CA ALA A 278 -8.82 -28.89 -8.12
C ALA A 278 -9.12 -27.97 -6.93
N ALA A 279 -9.17 -28.55 -5.74
CA ALA A 279 -9.34 -27.77 -4.52
C ALA A 279 -8.12 -26.84 -4.32
N VAL A 280 -8.36 -25.55 -4.03
CA VAL A 280 -7.31 -24.61 -3.66
C VAL A 280 -6.93 -24.86 -2.21
N PRO A 281 -5.70 -25.32 -1.91
CA PRO A 281 -5.27 -25.60 -0.54
C PRO A 281 -5.20 -24.32 0.31
N ARG A 282 -5.44 -24.44 1.62
CA ARG A 282 -5.38 -23.30 2.58
C ARG A 282 -4.02 -22.57 2.60
N GLY A 283 -2.94 -23.21 2.19
CA GLY A 283 -1.60 -22.61 2.11
C GLY A 283 -1.36 -21.73 0.86
N VAL A 284 -2.32 -21.66 -0.07
CA VAL A 284 -2.27 -20.77 -1.23
C VAL A 284 -2.80 -19.41 -0.81
N ASN A 285 -1.98 -18.36 -0.97
CA ASN A 285 -2.35 -16.99 -0.61
C ASN A 285 -3.00 -16.23 -1.76
N GLY A 286 -3.68 -16.94 -2.66
CA GLY A 286 -4.34 -16.41 -3.84
C GLY A 286 -5.80 -16.81 -3.94
N VAL A 287 -6.56 -16.05 -4.72
CA VAL A 287 -7.96 -16.29 -5.04
C VAL A 287 -8.09 -16.42 -6.54
N PRO A 288 -8.91 -17.36 -7.08
CA PRO A 288 -9.10 -17.48 -8.52
C PRO A 288 -9.55 -16.17 -9.15
N LEU A 289 -8.98 -15.84 -10.29
CA LEU A 289 -9.35 -14.68 -11.09
C LEU A 289 -10.76 -14.84 -11.66
N VAL A 290 -11.46 -13.72 -11.78
CA VAL A 290 -12.80 -13.67 -12.36
C VAL A 290 -12.81 -12.62 -13.47
N SER A 291 -13.36 -12.97 -14.62
CA SER A 291 -13.53 -12.03 -15.72
C SER A 291 -14.55 -10.96 -15.34
N GLN A 292 -14.10 -9.74 -15.10
CA GLN A 292 -14.95 -8.63 -14.64
C GLN A 292 -14.44 -7.29 -15.14
N GLY A 293 -15.29 -6.56 -15.82
CA GLY A 293 -14.99 -5.21 -16.29
C GLY A 293 -14.04 -5.18 -17.50
N GLU A 294 -13.59 -4.01 -17.84
CA GLU A 294 -12.65 -3.79 -18.93
C GLU A 294 -11.28 -3.34 -18.38
N ALA A 295 -10.21 -3.85 -18.97
CA ALA A 295 -8.86 -3.38 -18.77
C ALA A 295 -8.22 -3.24 -20.16
N SER A 296 -8.16 -2.02 -20.66
CA SER A 296 -7.48 -1.79 -21.94
C SER A 296 -5.96 -1.97 -21.79
N ILE A 297 -5.27 -2.31 -22.86
CA ILE A 297 -3.81 -2.41 -22.87
C ILE A 297 -3.18 -1.06 -22.47
N ALA A 298 -3.81 0.04 -22.89
CA ALA A 298 -3.35 1.39 -22.54
C ALA A 298 -3.46 1.65 -21.03
N ASP A 299 -4.57 1.25 -20.39
CA ASP A 299 -4.75 1.41 -18.94
C ASP A 299 -3.76 0.56 -18.16
N LEU A 300 -3.52 -0.69 -18.61
CA LEU A 300 -2.54 -1.58 -18.00
C LEU A 300 -1.11 -1.04 -18.14
N ALA A 301 -0.76 -0.52 -19.31
CA ALA A 301 0.54 0.11 -19.55
C ALA A 301 0.71 1.39 -18.72
N SER A 302 -0.34 2.20 -18.61
CA SER A 302 -0.36 3.41 -17.76
C SER A 302 -0.13 3.06 -16.29
N ALA A 303 -0.85 2.05 -15.77
CA ALA A 303 -0.68 1.58 -14.39
C ALA A 303 0.73 1.01 -14.14
N ALA A 304 1.28 0.23 -15.07
CA ALA A 304 2.64 -0.30 -14.97
C ALA A 304 3.69 0.82 -14.98
N ARG A 305 3.50 1.85 -15.82
CA ARG A 305 4.37 3.03 -15.87
C ARG A 305 4.33 3.82 -14.56
N ARG A 306 3.12 4.05 -14.00
CA ARG A 306 2.97 4.68 -12.69
C ARG A 306 3.76 3.93 -11.63
N ALA A 307 3.52 2.63 -11.48
CA ALA A 307 4.21 1.79 -10.51
C ALA A 307 5.73 1.84 -10.65
N ALA A 308 6.24 1.88 -11.89
CA ALA A 308 7.66 1.95 -12.18
C ALA A 308 8.32 3.29 -11.78
N LEU A 309 7.58 4.40 -11.90
CA LEU A 309 8.09 5.75 -11.62
C LEU A 309 8.11 6.11 -10.14
N ILE A 310 7.29 5.45 -9.31
CA ILE A 310 7.18 5.79 -7.88
C ILE A 310 8.51 5.59 -7.16
N TYR A 311 9.17 4.45 -7.35
CA TYR A 311 10.43 4.16 -6.66
C TYR A 311 11.52 5.22 -6.93
N PRO A 312 11.86 5.55 -8.18
CA PRO A 312 12.82 6.61 -8.45
C PRO A 312 12.33 8.01 -8.04
N ALA A 313 11.01 8.30 -8.07
CA ALA A 313 10.47 9.58 -7.63
C ALA A 313 10.61 9.79 -6.11
N GLN A 314 10.59 8.72 -5.31
CA GLN A 314 10.82 8.77 -3.87
C GLN A 314 12.22 9.31 -3.51
N TYR A 315 13.24 9.06 -4.34
CA TYR A 315 14.58 9.59 -4.11
C TYR A 315 14.64 11.13 -4.15
N TRP A 316 13.69 11.75 -4.82
CA TRP A 316 13.56 13.21 -4.84
C TRP A 316 12.63 13.72 -3.74
N PHE A 317 11.53 13.03 -3.52
CA PHE A 317 10.50 13.45 -2.57
C PHE A 317 10.94 13.32 -1.11
N LEU A 318 11.42 12.12 -0.70
CA LEU A 318 11.67 11.83 0.71
C LEU A 318 12.77 12.70 1.32
N PRO A 319 13.96 12.88 0.68
CA PRO A 319 14.96 13.80 1.20
C PRO A 319 14.47 15.25 1.23
N GLY A 320 13.70 15.67 0.21
CA GLY A 320 13.10 16.99 0.18
C GLY A 320 12.11 17.22 1.32
N LEU A 321 11.22 16.24 1.58
CA LEU A 321 10.28 16.26 2.71
C LEU A 321 11.03 16.38 4.04
N VAL A 322 12.02 15.52 4.27
CA VAL A 322 12.85 15.55 5.51
C VAL A 322 13.56 16.90 5.62
N GLY A 323 14.17 17.39 4.56
CA GLY A 323 14.83 18.70 4.54
C GLY A 323 13.90 19.85 4.93
N VAL A 324 12.72 19.92 4.33
CA VAL A 324 11.69 20.94 4.65
C VAL A 324 11.25 20.81 6.12
N LEU A 325 10.97 19.60 6.60
CA LEU A 325 10.57 19.37 7.98
C LEU A 325 11.67 19.83 8.97
N VAL A 326 12.91 19.39 8.75
CA VAL A 326 14.06 19.75 9.60
C VAL A 326 14.26 21.27 9.63
N LEU A 327 14.34 21.91 8.46
CA LEU A 327 14.55 23.37 8.36
C LEU A 327 13.41 24.15 9.01
N THR A 328 12.15 23.73 8.77
CA THR A 328 10.98 24.39 9.34
C THR A 328 10.93 24.26 10.85
N LEU A 329 11.13 23.07 11.38
CA LEU A 329 11.08 22.83 12.83
C LEU A 329 12.25 23.46 13.56
N LEU A 330 13.49 23.28 13.07
CA LEU A 330 14.67 23.87 13.70
C LEU A 330 14.66 25.40 13.64
N GLY A 331 14.34 25.95 12.47
CA GLY A 331 14.29 27.41 12.28
C GLY A 331 13.16 28.05 13.06
N GLY A 332 11.98 27.41 13.07
CA GLY A 332 10.82 27.87 13.83
C GLY A 332 11.07 27.85 15.34
N VAL A 333 11.54 26.71 15.89
CA VAL A 333 11.88 26.59 17.33
C VAL A 333 12.98 27.56 17.73
N TRP A 334 14.02 27.70 16.90
CA TRP A 334 15.09 28.66 17.16
C TRP A 334 14.57 30.11 17.19
N SER A 335 13.71 30.48 16.26
CA SER A 335 13.10 31.82 16.22
C SER A 335 12.22 32.08 17.43
N LEU A 336 11.41 31.10 17.85
CA LEU A 336 10.56 31.21 19.04
C LEU A 336 11.39 31.25 20.34
N ASN A 337 12.49 30.52 20.43
CA ASN A 337 13.37 30.52 21.59
C ASN A 337 14.15 31.82 21.74
N ARG A 338 14.45 32.54 20.65
CA ARG A 338 15.06 33.88 20.72
C ARG A 338 14.17 34.89 21.46
N ARG A 339 12.85 34.72 21.46
CA ARG A 339 11.90 35.55 22.22
C ARG A 339 12.00 35.37 23.74
N GLY A 340 12.49 34.24 24.22
CA GLY A 340 12.62 33.97 25.66
C GLY A 340 13.78 34.70 26.37
N ARG A 341 14.54 35.53 25.66
CA ARG A 341 15.53 36.41 26.30
C ARG A 341 14.82 37.61 26.93
N PRO A 342 15.29 38.13 28.12
CA PRO A 342 14.68 39.29 28.73
C PRO A 342 14.64 40.41 27.70
N LEU A 343 13.45 40.90 27.46
CA LEU A 343 13.21 41.99 26.56
C LEU A 343 13.81 43.27 27.16
N ASP A 344 14.96 43.66 26.66
CA ASP A 344 15.12 45.08 26.47
C ASP A 344 14.05 45.45 25.44
N SER A 345 13.15 46.32 25.85
CA SER A 345 11.88 46.66 25.23
C SER A 345 11.92 47.25 23.81
N SER A 346 13.02 47.10 23.10
CA SER A 346 13.30 47.72 21.81
C SER A 346 13.28 46.79 20.59
N TRP A 347 13.02 45.49 20.78
CA TRP A 347 12.98 44.53 19.66
C TRP A 347 11.61 43.85 19.52
N PRO A 348 10.64 44.45 18.84
CA PRO A 348 9.49 43.71 18.34
C PRO A 348 10.04 42.68 17.37
N GLN A 349 9.80 41.39 17.63
CA GLN A 349 10.07 40.36 16.62
C GLN A 349 9.32 40.79 15.34
N PRO A 350 9.99 40.84 14.20
CA PRO A 350 9.32 41.28 13.00
C PRO A 350 8.15 40.34 12.73
N ARG A 351 6.94 40.89 12.66
CA ARG A 351 5.73 40.16 12.29
C ARG A 351 5.96 39.30 11.03
N ALA A 352 6.84 39.77 10.14
CA ALA A 352 7.28 39.07 8.95
C ALA A 352 7.90 37.70 9.27
N LEU A 353 8.74 37.59 10.32
CA LEU A 353 9.38 36.31 10.67
C LEU A 353 8.37 35.29 11.21
N LEU A 354 7.42 35.73 12.03
CA LEU A 354 6.32 34.88 12.50
C LEU A 354 5.40 34.45 11.37
N SER A 355 5.08 35.37 10.46
CA SER A 355 4.30 35.07 9.28
C SER A 355 5.01 34.08 8.39
N PHE A 356 6.34 34.22 8.22
CA PHE A 356 7.16 33.23 7.50
C PHE A 356 7.06 31.84 8.12
N TRP A 357 7.27 31.69 9.45
CA TRP A 357 7.20 30.38 10.10
C TRP A 357 5.79 29.81 10.14
N ARG A 358 4.74 30.63 10.19
CA ARG A 358 3.35 30.19 10.03
C ARG A 358 3.14 29.56 8.65
N VAL A 359 3.61 30.25 7.61
CA VAL A 359 3.48 29.80 6.21
C VAL A 359 4.35 28.55 5.98
N ALA A 360 5.60 28.56 6.44
CA ALA A 360 6.51 27.41 6.34
C ALA A 360 5.95 26.17 7.04
N GLY A 361 5.40 26.35 8.26
CA GLY A 361 4.76 25.26 9.02
C GLY A 361 3.50 24.72 8.32
N LEU A 362 2.66 25.61 7.76
CA LEU A 362 1.50 25.20 6.97
C LEU A 362 1.94 24.41 5.73
N PHE A 363 2.89 24.94 4.97
CA PHE A 363 3.44 24.27 3.80
C PHE A 363 3.98 22.89 4.13
N ALA A 364 4.83 22.79 5.15
CA ALA A 364 5.44 21.53 5.57
C ALA A 364 4.40 20.49 6.01
N ALA A 365 3.35 20.91 6.73
CA ALA A 365 2.27 20.02 7.19
C ALA A 365 1.37 19.51 6.06
N LEU A 366 1.26 20.25 4.95
CA LEU A 366 0.49 19.83 3.77
C LEU A 366 1.22 18.77 2.93
N LEU A 367 2.56 18.73 2.96
CA LEU A 367 3.37 17.87 2.09
C LEU A 367 3.03 16.38 2.16
N PRO A 368 2.89 15.75 3.36
CA PRO A 368 2.58 14.33 3.42
C PRO A 368 1.25 13.98 2.74
N ALA A 369 0.20 14.77 2.96
CA ALA A 369 -1.08 14.57 2.30
C ALA A 369 -1.00 14.83 0.79
N SER A 370 -0.18 15.79 0.35
CA SER A 370 0.02 16.09 -1.08
C SER A 370 0.61 14.93 -1.86
N ALA A 371 1.40 14.04 -1.21
CA ALA A 371 1.94 12.84 -1.83
C ALA A 371 0.86 11.82 -2.26
N PHE A 372 -0.33 11.88 -1.66
CA PHE A 372 -1.50 11.10 -2.06
C PHE A 372 -2.33 11.83 -3.12
N TRP A 373 -2.53 13.14 -2.93
CA TRP A 373 -3.33 13.96 -3.83
C TRP A 373 -2.81 13.98 -5.27
N ILE A 374 -1.48 13.94 -5.47
CA ILE A 374 -0.89 13.96 -6.83
C ILE A 374 -1.31 12.77 -7.68
N ASN A 375 -1.71 11.64 -7.06
CA ASN A 375 -2.15 10.45 -7.78
C ASN A 375 -3.51 10.61 -8.49
N LEU A 376 -4.23 11.70 -8.24
CA LEU A 376 -5.39 12.06 -9.04
C LEU A 376 -5.00 12.68 -10.39
N LEU A 377 -3.78 13.18 -10.52
CA LEU A 377 -3.22 13.73 -11.75
C LEU A 377 -2.42 12.62 -12.46
N PRO A 378 -2.61 12.37 -13.76
CA PRO A 378 -1.85 11.37 -14.50
C PRO A 378 -0.45 11.89 -14.87
N TRP A 379 0.32 12.35 -13.87
CA TRP A 379 1.64 12.96 -14.07
C TRP A 379 2.64 12.02 -14.74
N TRP A 380 2.47 10.70 -14.55
CA TRP A 380 3.32 9.66 -15.17
C TRP A 380 3.13 9.54 -16.68
N GLU A 381 2.07 10.12 -17.24
CA GLU A 381 1.79 10.11 -18.68
C GLU A 381 2.42 11.31 -19.39
N LEU A 382 2.87 12.33 -18.65
CA LEU A 382 3.46 13.54 -19.22
C LEU A 382 4.90 13.35 -19.71
N GLY A 383 5.55 12.27 -19.32
CA GLY A 383 6.95 11.97 -19.67
C GLY A 383 7.11 11.21 -20.97
N PRO A 384 8.36 11.16 -21.49
CA PRO A 384 8.70 10.36 -22.66
C PRO A 384 8.46 8.87 -22.36
N ALA A 385 7.77 8.21 -23.26
CA ALA A 385 7.10 6.94 -23.00
C ALA A 385 8.00 5.67 -23.07
N GLN A 386 9.31 5.73 -23.46
CA GLN A 386 9.84 4.57 -24.15
C GLN A 386 11.20 4.03 -23.72
N THR A 387 11.97 4.68 -22.87
CA THR A 387 13.26 4.15 -22.41
C THR A 387 13.40 4.21 -20.90
N GLU A 388 14.08 3.22 -20.31
CA GLU A 388 14.35 3.20 -18.86
C GLU A 388 15.11 4.46 -18.40
N ALA A 389 16.04 4.95 -19.23
CA ALA A 389 16.76 6.20 -18.97
C ALA A 389 15.83 7.41 -18.93
N ALA A 390 14.84 7.50 -19.84
CA ALA A 390 13.86 8.56 -19.87
C ALA A 390 12.91 8.50 -18.66
N VAL A 391 12.52 7.30 -18.25
CA VAL A 391 11.72 7.07 -17.03
C VAL A 391 12.49 7.55 -15.80
N ALA A 392 13.75 7.19 -15.65
CA ALA A 392 14.60 7.63 -14.54
C ALA A 392 14.78 9.16 -14.53
N GLN A 393 15.02 9.76 -15.69
CA GLN A 393 15.14 11.22 -15.82
C GLN A 393 13.85 11.96 -15.49
N PHE A 394 12.68 11.40 -15.81
CA PHE A 394 11.40 12.04 -15.55
C PHE A 394 10.93 11.91 -14.09
N SER A 395 11.52 11.02 -13.31
CA SER A 395 11.13 10.74 -11.92
C SER A 395 11.20 11.95 -10.98
N TRP A 396 12.12 12.90 -11.24
CA TRP A 396 12.23 14.14 -10.46
C TRP A 396 10.94 14.96 -10.51
N PHE A 397 10.25 14.97 -11.65
CA PHE A 397 8.99 15.69 -11.78
C PHE A 397 7.93 15.16 -10.80
N GLY A 398 7.72 13.83 -10.79
CA GLY A 398 6.82 13.19 -9.84
C GLY A 398 7.22 13.42 -8.38
N GLY A 399 8.53 13.40 -8.08
CA GLY A 399 9.04 13.64 -6.73
C GLY A 399 8.88 15.08 -6.24
N LEU A 400 8.91 16.06 -7.14
CA LEU A 400 8.73 17.48 -6.79
C LEU A 400 7.27 17.96 -6.85
N LEU A 401 6.39 17.23 -7.52
CA LEU A 401 4.99 17.62 -7.69
C LEU A 401 4.23 17.84 -6.36
N PRO A 402 4.42 17.05 -5.29
CA PRO A 402 3.78 17.34 -4.00
C PRO A 402 4.16 18.68 -3.40
N PHE A 403 5.40 19.14 -3.61
CA PHE A 403 5.84 20.47 -3.14
C PHE A 403 5.11 21.59 -3.90
N ALA A 404 4.98 21.43 -5.22
CA ALA A 404 4.22 22.39 -6.03
C ALA A 404 2.73 22.41 -5.61
N LEU A 405 2.13 21.25 -5.40
CA LEU A 405 0.73 21.15 -4.97
C LEU A 405 0.52 21.76 -3.58
N ALA A 406 1.38 21.45 -2.61
CA ALA A 406 1.32 22.04 -1.27
C ALA A 406 1.47 23.57 -1.33
N ALA A 407 2.36 24.10 -2.19
CA ALA A 407 2.52 25.53 -2.40
C ALA A 407 1.27 26.17 -2.99
N VAL A 408 0.66 25.53 -4.00
CA VAL A 408 -0.60 26.02 -4.61
C VAL A 408 -1.73 26.05 -3.59
N VAL A 409 -1.94 24.97 -2.84
CA VAL A 409 -2.95 24.90 -1.77
C VAL A 409 -2.72 25.99 -0.73
N MET A 410 -1.47 26.16 -0.29
CA MET A 410 -1.09 27.21 0.65
C MET A 410 -1.38 28.61 0.09
N LEU A 411 -1.01 28.89 -1.18
CA LEU A 411 -1.28 30.18 -1.83
C LEU A 411 -2.78 30.46 -1.94
N ILE A 412 -3.57 29.46 -2.32
CA ILE A 412 -5.04 29.56 -2.37
C ILE A 412 -5.57 29.87 -0.96
N CYS A 413 -5.18 29.11 0.05
CA CYS A 413 -5.66 29.31 1.41
C CYS A 413 -5.27 30.68 1.99
N THR A 414 -4.08 31.18 1.66
CA THR A 414 -3.64 32.52 2.09
C THR A 414 -4.32 33.62 1.31
N GLY A 415 -4.42 33.49 -0.01
CA GLY A 415 -5.02 34.48 -0.91
C GLY A 415 -6.52 34.71 -0.67
N PHE A 416 -7.27 33.63 -0.40
CA PHE A 416 -8.69 33.71 -0.05
C PHE A 416 -8.97 33.93 1.43
N GLY A 417 -7.96 34.23 2.24
CA GLY A 417 -8.13 34.51 3.67
C GLY A 417 -8.55 33.29 4.51
N LEU A 418 -8.52 32.07 3.96
CA LEU A 418 -8.93 30.85 4.69
C LEU A 418 -8.05 30.59 5.91
N VAL A 419 -6.78 31.02 5.90
CA VAL A 419 -5.88 30.94 7.06
C VAL A 419 -6.41 31.80 8.22
N SER A 420 -7.05 32.91 7.93
CA SER A 420 -7.66 33.77 8.96
C SER A 420 -9.00 33.22 9.46
N LEU A 421 -9.74 32.53 8.59
CA LEU A 421 -11.05 31.97 8.89
C LEU A 421 -10.96 30.63 9.66
N LEU A 422 -10.20 29.69 9.14
CA LEU A 422 -10.10 28.31 9.64
C LEU A 422 -8.88 28.08 10.54
N GLY A 423 -7.92 28.99 10.51
CA GLY A 423 -6.61 28.80 11.09
C GLY A 423 -5.78 27.72 10.36
N PRO A 424 -4.48 27.62 10.66
CA PRO A 424 -3.62 26.59 10.06
C PRO A 424 -4.11 25.17 10.34
N LEU A 425 -4.56 24.89 11.57
CA LEU A 425 -5.03 23.56 11.98
C LEU A 425 -6.29 23.13 11.23
N GLY A 426 -7.23 24.05 10.98
CA GLY A 426 -8.44 23.74 10.24
C GLY A 426 -8.14 23.33 8.79
N ILE A 427 -7.25 24.07 8.12
CA ILE A 427 -6.84 23.77 6.75
C ILE A 427 -6.17 22.41 6.67
N ILE A 428 -5.16 22.16 7.53
CA ILE A 428 -4.41 20.90 7.55
C ILE A 428 -5.34 19.73 7.85
N SER A 429 -6.25 19.89 8.80
CA SER A 429 -7.21 18.85 9.17
C SER A 429 -8.13 18.46 8.01
N VAL A 430 -8.74 19.44 7.36
CA VAL A 430 -9.64 19.20 6.22
C VAL A 430 -8.88 18.55 5.07
N TYR A 431 -7.69 19.06 4.72
CA TYR A 431 -6.85 18.52 3.66
C TYR A 431 -6.43 17.06 3.90
N SER A 432 -6.08 16.75 5.15
CA SER A 432 -5.70 15.39 5.57
C SER A 432 -6.89 14.44 5.65
N LEU A 433 -8.06 14.92 6.10
CA LEU A 433 -9.28 14.12 6.19
C LEU A 433 -9.82 13.72 4.84
N LEU A 434 -9.76 14.61 3.87
CA LEU A 434 -10.32 14.36 2.54
C LEU A 434 -9.65 13.16 1.86
N ILE A 435 -8.35 12.88 2.08
CA ILE A 435 -7.71 11.70 1.50
C ILE A 435 -8.34 10.40 2.00
N GLY A 436 -8.53 10.24 3.32
CA GLY A 436 -9.09 9.01 3.90
C GLY A 436 -10.58 8.83 3.59
N PHE A 437 -11.34 9.92 3.45
CA PHE A 437 -12.75 9.83 3.09
C PHE A 437 -12.98 9.60 1.59
N LEU A 438 -12.12 10.14 0.71
CA LEU A 438 -12.32 10.05 -0.74
C LEU A 438 -11.72 8.77 -1.34
N ASP A 439 -10.54 8.36 -0.88
CA ASP A 439 -9.79 7.27 -1.51
C ASP A 439 -10.54 5.93 -1.57
N PRO A 440 -11.28 5.48 -0.51
CA PRO A 440 -12.07 4.27 -0.59
C PRO A 440 -13.13 4.28 -1.70
N PHE A 441 -13.69 5.46 -2.01
CA PHE A 441 -14.66 5.63 -3.12
C PHE A 441 -13.99 5.77 -4.49
N LEU A 442 -12.68 6.04 -4.51
CA LEU A 442 -11.85 6.10 -5.71
C LEU A 442 -11.10 4.77 -5.97
N SER A 443 -11.52 3.70 -5.29
CA SER A 443 -10.92 2.37 -5.40
C SER A 443 -9.41 2.33 -5.06
N GLY A 444 -8.97 3.10 -4.06
CA GLY A 444 -7.58 3.15 -3.62
C GLY A 444 -6.63 3.89 -4.58
N ARG A 445 -7.16 4.71 -5.49
CA ARG A 445 -6.37 5.41 -6.52
C ARG A 445 -5.35 6.38 -5.94
N MET A 446 -5.66 7.01 -4.80
CA MET A 446 -4.74 7.94 -4.14
C MET A 446 -3.66 7.18 -3.36
N MET A 447 -4.01 6.07 -2.71
CA MET A 447 -3.12 5.27 -1.87
C MET A 447 -2.15 4.42 -2.68
N LEU A 448 -2.67 3.64 -3.64
CA LEU A 448 -1.87 2.69 -4.41
C LEU A 448 -0.89 3.44 -5.33
N ASP A 449 0.38 3.03 -5.28
CA ASP A 449 1.48 3.68 -6.01
C ASP A 449 1.56 5.19 -5.74
N SER A 450 1.46 5.59 -4.45
CA SER A 450 1.79 6.94 -4.02
C SER A 450 3.21 7.01 -3.44
N LEU A 451 3.75 8.24 -3.31
CA LEU A 451 5.15 8.43 -2.87
C LEU A 451 5.42 7.98 -1.44
N ILE A 452 4.41 7.92 -0.58
CA ILE A 452 4.53 7.43 0.81
C ILE A 452 3.54 6.33 1.14
N GLY A 453 2.64 5.98 0.22
CA GLY A 453 1.70 4.88 0.36
C GLY A 453 2.26 3.55 -0.12
N THR A 454 1.36 2.58 -0.23
CA THR A 454 1.71 1.23 -0.66
C THR A 454 2.00 1.18 -2.16
N GLN A 455 3.07 0.49 -2.53
CA GLN A 455 3.44 0.26 -3.92
C GLN A 455 2.92 -1.11 -4.38
N SER A 456 2.26 -1.14 -5.54
CA SER A 456 1.73 -2.36 -6.14
C SER A 456 2.82 -3.41 -6.38
N THR A 457 3.98 -2.98 -6.86
CA THR A 457 5.13 -3.86 -7.16
C THR A 457 5.70 -4.58 -5.95
N TRP A 458 5.55 -4.03 -4.74
CA TRP A 458 5.98 -4.68 -3.50
C TRP A 458 4.97 -5.71 -2.98
N GLY A 459 3.75 -5.71 -3.53
CA GLY A 459 2.73 -6.70 -3.20
C GLY A 459 2.29 -6.68 -1.73
N GLY A 460 2.29 -5.51 -1.12
CA GLY A 460 1.84 -5.32 0.26
C GLY A 460 0.31 -5.29 0.35
N ARG A 461 -0.25 -4.12 0.54
CA ARG A 461 -1.69 -3.84 0.51
C ARG A 461 -2.05 -3.25 -0.85
N PHE A 462 -3.15 -3.69 -1.44
CA PHE A 462 -3.60 -3.20 -2.75
C PHE A 462 -4.82 -2.29 -2.67
N TYR A 463 -5.55 -2.31 -1.57
CA TYR A 463 -6.80 -1.56 -1.38
C TYR A 463 -6.96 -1.11 0.07
N GLY A 464 -7.88 -0.21 0.29
CA GLY A 464 -8.21 0.34 1.61
C GLY A 464 -7.27 1.49 2.01
N ILE A 465 -7.19 1.76 3.31
CA ILE A 465 -6.34 2.80 3.89
C ILE A 465 -5.03 2.16 4.38
N ASP A 466 -3.89 2.60 3.88
CA ASP A 466 -2.60 2.13 4.38
C ASP A 466 -2.19 2.86 5.68
N ASN A 467 -1.14 2.37 6.32
CA ASN A 467 -0.69 2.87 7.61
C ASN A 467 -0.26 4.34 7.58
N MET A 468 0.31 4.82 6.46
CA MET A 468 0.75 6.21 6.32
C MET A 468 -0.44 7.14 6.13
N MET A 469 -1.37 6.75 5.24
CA MET A 469 -2.62 7.46 5.02
C MET A 469 -3.45 7.50 6.31
N PHE A 470 -3.54 6.37 7.04
CA PHE A 470 -4.21 6.29 8.34
C PHE A 470 -3.65 7.29 9.35
N ALA A 471 -2.32 7.37 9.49
CA ALA A 471 -1.70 8.29 10.43
C ALA A 471 -2.02 9.76 10.12
N ILE A 472 -2.01 10.13 8.84
CA ILE A 472 -2.36 11.47 8.36
C ILE A 472 -3.85 11.76 8.56
N PHE A 473 -4.70 10.82 8.17
CA PHE A 473 -6.16 10.87 8.30
C PHE A 473 -6.59 11.01 9.76
N LEU A 474 -6.08 10.15 10.65
CA LEU A 474 -6.38 10.19 12.09
C LEU A 474 -5.86 11.47 12.73
N THR A 475 -4.66 11.95 12.37
CA THR A 475 -4.11 13.22 12.83
C THR A 475 -5.06 14.38 12.50
N GLY A 476 -5.53 14.45 11.25
CA GLY A 476 -6.53 15.44 10.82
C GLY A 476 -7.84 15.32 11.59
N ALA A 477 -8.33 14.11 11.82
CA ALA A 477 -9.59 13.85 12.52
C ALA A 477 -9.54 14.28 13.98
N LEU A 478 -8.46 13.96 14.70
CA LEU A 478 -8.29 14.34 16.11
C LEU A 478 -8.18 15.86 16.26
N ILE A 479 -7.41 16.52 15.39
CA ILE A 479 -7.25 17.98 15.40
C ILE A 479 -8.59 18.66 15.10
N LEU A 480 -9.32 18.25 14.06
CA LEU A 480 -10.59 18.85 13.69
C LEU A 480 -11.63 18.70 14.78
N THR A 481 -11.76 17.50 15.36
CA THR A 481 -12.68 17.22 16.48
C THR A 481 -12.44 18.17 17.65
N ALA A 482 -11.20 18.31 18.06
CA ALA A 482 -10.82 19.17 19.18
C ALA A 482 -10.97 20.67 18.84
N LEU A 483 -10.62 21.08 17.62
CA LEU A 483 -10.74 22.46 17.16
C LEU A 483 -12.21 22.90 17.16
N ILE A 484 -13.11 22.12 16.56
CA ILE A 484 -14.54 22.43 16.52
C ILE A 484 -15.10 22.52 17.94
N TYR A 485 -14.71 21.60 18.84
CA TYR A 485 -15.13 21.68 20.25
C TYR A 485 -14.62 22.96 20.92
N GLY A 486 -13.35 23.32 20.66
CA GLY A 486 -12.69 24.47 21.29
C GLY A 486 -13.27 25.84 20.90
N ILE A 487 -13.72 25.99 19.64
CA ILE A 487 -14.28 27.25 19.14
C ILE A 487 -15.79 27.38 19.37
N SER A 488 -16.47 26.32 19.80
CA SER A 488 -17.93 26.30 19.94
C SER A 488 -18.40 26.89 21.28
N ALA A 489 -19.53 27.55 21.24
CA ALA A 489 -20.17 28.14 22.42
C ALA A 489 -20.59 27.08 23.45
N GLU A 490 -20.54 27.43 24.73
CA GLU A 490 -20.86 26.52 25.85
C GLU A 490 -22.29 25.98 25.81
N SER A 491 -23.24 26.78 25.33
CA SER A 491 -24.67 26.44 25.29
C SER A 491 -24.97 25.18 24.45
N ASN A 492 -24.15 24.86 23.43
CA ASN A 492 -24.41 23.76 22.50
C ASN A 492 -23.50 22.56 22.70
N ARG A 493 -22.65 22.53 23.74
CA ARG A 493 -21.61 21.51 23.93
C ARG A 493 -22.12 20.07 24.01
N LYS A 494 -23.33 19.85 24.58
CA LYS A 494 -23.88 18.47 24.65
C LYS A 494 -24.23 17.91 23.27
N LEU A 495 -24.96 18.69 22.47
CA LEU A 495 -25.29 18.31 21.09
C LEU A 495 -24.03 18.17 20.24
N LEU A 496 -23.10 19.08 20.41
CA LEU A 496 -21.83 19.05 19.70
C LEU A 496 -21.03 17.78 20.02
N LEU A 497 -20.96 17.35 21.28
CA LEU A 497 -20.29 16.09 21.65
C LEU A 497 -20.94 14.87 20.99
N VAL A 498 -22.27 14.87 20.80
CA VAL A 498 -22.97 13.82 20.08
C VAL A 498 -22.54 13.85 18.58
N VAL A 499 -22.55 15.01 17.96
CA VAL A 499 -22.15 15.17 16.54
C VAL A 499 -20.69 14.78 16.33
N LEU A 500 -19.79 15.20 17.21
CA LEU A 500 -18.37 14.84 17.14
C LEU A 500 -18.15 13.34 17.44
N GLY A 501 -18.98 12.76 18.31
CA GLY A 501 -19.00 11.32 18.55
C GLY A 501 -19.42 10.53 17.30
N LEU A 502 -20.47 10.98 16.60
CA LEU A 502 -20.88 10.39 15.31
C LEU A 502 -19.80 10.57 14.23
N PHE A 503 -19.13 11.71 14.21
CA PHE A 503 -17.98 11.92 13.32
C PHE A 503 -16.83 10.94 13.63
N ALA A 504 -16.49 10.74 14.90
CA ALA A 504 -15.47 9.76 15.29
C ALA A 504 -15.87 8.33 14.88
N VAL A 505 -17.16 7.97 15.05
CA VAL A 505 -17.68 6.68 14.56
C VAL A 505 -17.54 6.60 13.04
N ALA A 506 -17.85 7.65 12.29
CA ALA A 506 -17.69 7.66 10.83
C ALA A 506 -16.22 7.47 10.42
N VAL A 507 -15.28 8.14 11.08
CA VAL A 507 -13.82 7.98 10.85
C VAL A 507 -13.40 6.53 11.07
N VAL A 508 -13.77 5.94 12.22
CA VAL A 508 -13.44 4.55 12.55
C VAL A 508 -14.12 3.58 11.56
N THR A 509 -15.35 3.86 11.16
CA THR A 509 -16.09 3.00 10.21
C THR A 509 -15.45 3.00 8.82
N VAL A 510 -15.08 4.17 8.30
CA VAL A 510 -14.41 4.28 6.99
C VAL A 510 -13.07 3.55 7.01
N ASP A 511 -12.32 3.66 8.08
CA ASP A 511 -11.04 2.98 8.24
C ASP A 511 -11.20 1.45 8.37
N ALA A 512 -12.14 1.01 9.20
CA ALA A 512 -12.28 -0.38 9.64
C ALA A 512 -13.00 -1.30 8.65
N LEU A 513 -13.99 -0.77 7.89
CA LEU A 513 -14.84 -1.64 7.05
C LEU A 513 -14.02 -2.29 5.93
N PRO A 514 -14.13 -3.62 5.77
CA PRO A 514 -13.39 -4.36 4.72
C PRO A 514 -13.71 -3.91 3.29
N SER A 515 -14.85 -3.25 3.07
CA SER A 515 -15.23 -2.69 1.77
C SER A 515 -14.73 -1.26 1.54
N LEU A 516 -14.16 -0.61 2.54
CA LEU A 516 -13.64 0.76 2.49
C LEU A 516 -12.16 0.80 2.86
N GLY A 517 -11.83 1.07 4.11
CA GLY A 517 -10.44 1.22 4.58
C GLY A 517 -9.71 -0.09 4.83
N ALA A 518 -10.45 -1.14 5.23
CA ALA A 518 -9.90 -2.47 5.51
C ALA A 518 -8.69 -2.47 6.48
N ASP A 519 -8.59 -1.43 7.33
CA ASP A 519 -7.51 -1.31 8.32
C ASP A 519 -7.96 -1.72 9.72
N PHE A 520 -7.72 -2.99 10.02
CA PHE A 520 -8.02 -3.53 11.34
C PHE A 520 -7.12 -2.95 12.45
N GLY A 521 -5.86 -2.68 12.14
CA GLY A 521 -4.92 -2.08 13.08
C GLY A 521 -5.37 -0.70 13.51
N GLY A 522 -5.97 0.06 12.60
CA GLY A 522 -6.50 1.39 12.85
C GLY A 522 -7.59 1.42 13.92
N VAL A 523 -8.46 0.41 14.01
CA VAL A 523 -9.49 0.31 15.04
C VAL A 523 -8.89 0.29 16.44
N LEU A 524 -7.80 -0.48 16.63
CA LEU A 524 -7.10 -0.61 17.91
C LEU A 524 -6.42 0.69 18.35
N VAL A 525 -6.20 1.61 17.41
CA VAL A 525 -5.57 2.91 17.62
C VAL A 525 -6.62 4.02 17.75
N ALA A 526 -7.57 4.11 16.82
CA ALA A 526 -8.49 5.22 16.72
C ALA A 526 -9.50 5.26 17.88
N ILE A 527 -10.07 4.11 18.30
CA ILE A 527 -11.05 4.07 19.39
C ILE A 527 -10.46 4.60 20.71
N PRO A 528 -9.30 4.10 21.20
CA PRO A 528 -8.68 4.64 22.41
C PRO A 528 -8.27 6.11 22.30
N ALA A 529 -7.81 6.54 21.11
CA ALA A 529 -7.41 7.92 20.87
C ALA A 529 -8.60 8.88 20.96
N PHE A 530 -9.73 8.59 20.29
CA PHE A 530 -10.96 9.39 20.41
C PHE A 530 -11.54 9.33 21.82
N ALA A 531 -11.53 8.17 22.47
CA ALA A 531 -11.99 8.06 23.85
C ALA A 531 -11.19 8.96 24.80
N LEU A 532 -9.84 8.95 24.69
CA LEU A 532 -9.00 9.85 25.47
C LEU A 532 -9.27 11.32 25.12
N LEU A 533 -9.44 11.65 23.84
CA LEU A 533 -9.76 13.01 23.39
C LEU A 533 -11.05 13.51 24.07
N PHE A 534 -12.16 12.77 23.98
CA PHE A 534 -13.42 13.17 24.58
C PHE A 534 -13.37 13.26 26.10
N LEU A 535 -12.65 12.34 26.77
CA LEU A 535 -12.43 12.41 28.21
C LEU A 535 -11.70 13.69 28.62
N ARG A 536 -10.65 14.06 27.87
CA ARG A 536 -9.86 15.27 28.15
C ARG A 536 -10.62 16.55 27.81
N LEU A 537 -11.42 16.55 26.73
CA LEU A 537 -12.28 17.69 26.37
C LEU A 537 -13.35 17.94 27.44
N THR A 538 -13.89 16.89 28.04
CA THR A 538 -14.89 16.99 29.11
C THR A 538 -14.29 17.07 30.51
N THR A 539 -12.97 17.32 30.63
CA THR A 539 -12.23 17.44 31.90
C THR A 539 -12.35 16.23 32.85
N ARG A 540 -12.75 15.08 32.31
CA ARG A 540 -12.85 13.83 33.10
C ARG A 540 -11.47 13.16 33.21
N ARG A 541 -11.21 12.63 34.40
CA ARG A 541 -9.96 11.87 34.65
C ARG A 541 -10.10 10.45 34.12
N LEU A 542 -9.09 9.96 33.43
CA LEU A 542 -8.97 8.57 33.04
C LEU A 542 -8.72 7.72 34.29
N LYS A 543 -9.68 6.88 34.67
CA LYS A 543 -9.57 5.92 35.78
C LYS A 543 -9.19 4.54 35.20
N ALA A 544 -8.51 3.71 35.99
CA ALA A 544 -8.08 2.37 35.55
C ALA A 544 -9.24 1.51 35.05
N LEU A 545 -10.40 1.53 35.76
CA LEU A 545 -11.59 0.82 35.32
C LEU A 545 -12.10 1.30 33.95
N LEU A 546 -12.11 2.62 33.71
CA LEU A 546 -12.54 3.18 32.44
C LEU A 546 -11.56 2.84 31.32
N SER A 547 -10.26 2.82 31.61
CA SER A 547 -9.25 2.34 30.64
C SER A 547 -9.47 0.88 30.26
N ALA A 548 -9.79 0.02 31.24
CA ALA A 548 -10.12 -1.38 30.98
C ALA A 548 -11.39 -1.52 30.13
N VAL A 549 -12.43 -0.73 30.42
CA VAL A 549 -13.68 -0.73 29.63
C VAL A 549 -13.40 -0.29 28.18
N ILE A 550 -12.63 0.77 27.97
CA ILE A 550 -12.25 1.23 26.63
C ILE A 550 -11.48 0.14 25.89
N LEU A 551 -10.51 -0.49 26.54
CA LEU A 551 -9.74 -1.58 25.95
C LEU A 551 -10.63 -2.78 25.58
N LEU A 552 -11.48 -3.24 26.49
CA LEU A 552 -12.39 -4.35 26.24
C LEU A 552 -13.38 -4.04 25.11
N PHE A 553 -13.93 -2.82 25.09
CA PHE A 553 -14.79 -2.36 24.00
C PHE A 553 -14.04 -2.35 22.66
N THR A 554 -12.82 -1.84 22.62
CA THR A 554 -11.98 -1.82 21.42
C THR A 554 -11.73 -3.23 20.90
N LEU A 555 -11.35 -4.16 21.78
CA LEU A 555 -11.13 -5.57 21.43
C LEU A 555 -12.43 -6.25 20.97
N ALA A 556 -13.57 -5.94 21.59
CA ALA A 556 -14.87 -6.49 21.19
C ALA A 556 -15.28 -6.01 19.79
N VAL A 557 -15.08 -4.72 19.47
CA VAL A 557 -15.33 -4.17 18.14
C VAL A 557 -14.41 -4.84 17.11
N ALA A 558 -13.12 -4.96 17.42
CA ALA A 558 -12.14 -5.59 16.56
C ALA A 558 -12.49 -7.07 16.27
N ALA A 559 -12.82 -7.84 17.32
CA ALA A 559 -13.24 -9.24 17.18
C ALA A 559 -14.55 -9.37 16.39
N GLY A 560 -15.51 -8.45 16.62
CA GLY A 560 -16.77 -8.42 15.88
C GLY A 560 -16.57 -8.20 14.37
N LEU A 561 -15.70 -7.25 14.00
CA LEU A 561 -15.34 -7.00 12.59
C LEU A 561 -14.67 -8.21 11.96
N ALA A 562 -13.72 -8.84 12.67
CA ALA A 562 -13.05 -10.05 12.21
C ALA A 562 -14.04 -11.22 12.00
N TYR A 563 -14.98 -11.40 12.91
CA TYR A 563 -16.03 -12.40 12.81
C TYR A 563 -16.97 -12.13 11.62
N LEU A 564 -17.40 -10.89 11.42
CA LEU A 564 -18.26 -10.51 10.29
C LEU A 564 -17.56 -10.74 8.94
N ASP A 565 -16.25 -10.45 8.86
CA ASP A 565 -15.47 -10.72 7.65
C ASP A 565 -15.27 -12.24 7.42
N TRP A 566 -15.11 -13.00 8.50
CA TRP A 566 -15.01 -14.46 8.44
C TRP A 566 -16.29 -15.13 7.94
N LEU A 567 -17.46 -14.54 8.20
CA LEU A 567 -18.76 -15.04 7.68
C LEU A 567 -18.92 -14.89 6.17
N ARG A 568 -18.07 -14.09 5.50
CA ARG A 568 -18.12 -13.93 4.05
C ARG A 568 -17.67 -15.20 3.32
N PRO A 569 -18.10 -15.41 2.07
CA PRO A 569 -17.56 -16.46 1.21
C PRO A 569 -16.02 -16.36 1.12
N LEU A 570 -15.32 -17.49 1.03
CA LEU A 570 -13.85 -17.56 0.99
C LEU A 570 -13.24 -16.64 -0.07
N THR A 571 -13.90 -16.47 -1.21
CA THR A 571 -13.47 -15.60 -2.32
C THR A 571 -13.59 -14.09 -2.01
N GLN A 572 -14.32 -13.72 -0.95
CA GLN A 572 -14.59 -12.33 -0.56
C GLN A 572 -14.02 -11.98 0.82
N ARG A 573 -13.40 -12.95 1.51
CA ARG A 573 -12.77 -12.72 2.80
C ARG A 573 -11.52 -11.86 2.63
N SER A 574 -11.37 -10.90 3.53
CA SER A 574 -10.12 -10.15 3.63
C SER A 574 -9.07 -10.96 4.42
N HIS A 575 -7.86 -10.41 4.51
CA HIS A 575 -6.81 -10.96 5.37
C HIS A 575 -7.25 -11.11 6.84
N LEU A 576 -8.18 -10.28 7.30
CA LEU A 576 -8.70 -10.32 8.67
C LEU A 576 -9.56 -11.57 8.90
N GLY A 577 -10.51 -11.88 8.01
CA GLY A 577 -11.34 -13.08 8.10
C GLY A 577 -10.52 -14.35 8.00
N ASN A 578 -9.48 -14.34 7.16
CA ASN A 578 -8.54 -15.47 7.05
C ASN A 578 -7.68 -15.62 8.33
N PHE A 579 -7.25 -14.52 8.93
CA PHE A 579 -6.54 -14.56 10.23
C PHE A 579 -7.46 -15.07 11.36
N PHE A 580 -8.72 -14.63 11.38
CA PHE A 580 -9.70 -15.13 12.35
C PHE A 580 -9.92 -16.64 12.20
N ASP A 581 -10.01 -17.14 10.97
CA ASP A 581 -10.07 -18.59 10.70
C ASP A 581 -8.86 -19.32 11.25
N THR A 582 -7.65 -18.76 11.08
CA THR A 582 -6.40 -19.30 11.63
C THR A 582 -6.41 -19.33 13.17
N VAL A 583 -6.96 -18.29 13.80
CA VAL A 583 -7.12 -18.23 15.27
C VAL A 583 -8.06 -19.33 15.75
N LEU A 584 -9.21 -19.53 15.08
CA LEU A 584 -10.17 -20.59 15.44
C LEU A 584 -9.59 -21.99 15.35
N HIS A 585 -8.63 -22.22 14.45
CA HIS A 585 -7.95 -23.50 14.28
C HIS A 585 -6.70 -23.66 15.16
N GLY A 586 -6.39 -22.70 16.02
CA GLY A 586 -5.24 -22.75 16.94
C GLY A 586 -3.89 -22.46 16.28
N GLU A 587 -3.85 -22.02 15.01
CA GLU A 587 -2.64 -21.79 14.23
C GLU A 587 -2.19 -20.30 14.25
N ALA A 588 -2.69 -19.50 15.20
CA ALA A 588 -2.40 -18.07 15.27
C ALA A 588 -0.93 -17.76 15.60
N TRP A 589 -0.30 -18.58 16.46
CA TRP A 589 1.06 -18.32 16.94
C TRP A 589 2.14 -18.31 15.84
N PRO A 590 2.18 -19.27 14.91
CA PRO A 590 3.10 -19.23 13.77
C PRO A 590 2.93 -17.96 12.93
N VAL A 591 1.70 -17.52 12.68
CA VAL A 591 1.41 -16.31 11.90
C VAL A 591 1.87 -15.04 12.63
N ILE A 592 1.66 -14.96 13.94
CA ILE A 592 2.14 -13.85 14.77
C ILE A 592 3.68 -13.81 14.77
N LEU A 593 4.32 -14.97 14.92
CA LEU A 593 5.78 -15.07 14.89
C LEU A 593 6.34 -14.71 13.52
N GLU A 594 5.72 -15.15 12.45
CA GLU A 594 6.10 -14.78 11.08
C GLU A 594 5.95 -13.28 10.85
N LYS A 595 4.84 -12.66 11.28
CA LYS A 595 4.65 -11.21 11.19
C LYS A 595 5.66 -10.43 12.01
N THR A 596 5.97 -10.86 13.23
CA THR A 596 7.00 -10.20 14.05
C THR A 596 8.38 -10.33 13.43
N THR A 597 8.72 -11.46 12.82
CA THR A 597 9.98 -11.60 12.06
C THR A 597 9.99 -10.77 10.77
N GLN A 598 8.85 -10.61 10.12
CA GLN A 598 8.71 -9.74 8.95
C GLN A 598 8.89 -8.25 9.31
N LEU A 599 8.48 -7.81 10.49
CA LEU A 599 8.76 -6.46 11.02
C LEU A 599 10.25 -6.14 11.03
N TRP A 600 11.09 -7.11 11.38
CA TRP A 600 12.56 -6.98 11.35
C TRP A 600 13.16 -7.14 9.95
N ARG A 601 12.42 -7.79 9.03
CA ARG A 601 12.84 -8.07 7.64
C ARG A 601 12.23 -7.11 6.62
N ALA A 602 11.32 -6.22 7.06
CA ALA A 602 10.70 -5.24 6.16
C ALA A 602 11.78 -4.43 5.46
N GLY A 603 11.84 -4.53 4.15
CA GLY A 603 12.93 -4.15 3.27
C GLY A 603 13.23 -2.66 3.17
N TRP A 604 13.51 -2.05 4.29
CA TRP A 604 14.10 -0.73 4.38
C TRP A 604 15.58 -0.87 4.14
N SER A 605 16.09 -0.11 3.19
CA SER A 605 17.53 -0.03 3.10
C SER A 605 18.03 0.50 4.46
N PRO A 606 19.06 -0.11 5.06
CA PRO A 606 19.64 0.39 6.31
C PRO A 606 19.96 1.89 6.24
N ALA A 607 20.31 2.39 5.06
CA ALA A 607 20.56 3.80 4.82
C ALA A 607 19.31 4.69 5.00
N MET A 608 18.14 4.22 4.57
CA MET A 608 16.88 4.97 4.77
C MET A 608 16.45 4.99 6.24
N ILE A 609 16.58 3.85 6.94
CA ILE A 609 16.29 3.76 8.37
C ILE A 609 17.26 4.66 9.15
N LEU A 610 18.56 4.56 8.87
CA LEU A 610 19.59 5.39 9.52
C LEU A 610 19.38 6.86 9.20
N GLY A 611 19.02 7.21 7.97
CA GLY A 611 18.71 8.59 7.57
C GLY A 611 17.51 9.16 8.31
N ALA A 612 16.40 8.41 8.38
CA ALA A 612 15.20 8.80 9.11
C ALA A 612 15.45 8.89 10.62
N LEU A 613 16.18 7.91 11.18
CA LEU A 613 16.59 7.92 12.58
C LEU A 613 17.53 9.08 12.90
N ALA A 614 18.51 9.34 12.04
CA ALA A 614 19.43 10.47 12.19
C ALA A 614 18.68 11.80 12.14
N ALA A 615 17.76 11.99 11.19
CA ALA A 615 16.92 13.17 11.12
C ALA A 615 16.04 13.32 12.37
N PHE A 616 15.42 12.23 12.84
CA PHE A 616 14.64 12.23 14.08
C PHE A 616 15.51 12.60 15.30
N LEU A 617 16.70 12.01 15.43
CA LEU A 617 17.64 12.30 16.53
C LEU A 617 18.15 13.74 16.46
N VAL A 618 18.40 14.29 15.26
CA VAL A 618 18.78 15.70 15.09
C VAL A 618 17.66 16.63 15.55
N ILE A 619 16.43 16.34 15.15
CA ILE A 619 15.24 17.10 15.58
C ILE A 619 15.09 17.01 17.12
N LEU A 620 15.13 15.78 17.65
CA LEU A 620 15.03 15.53 19.08
C LEU A 620 16.13 16.24 19.87
N PHE A 621 17.39 16.13 19.42
CA PHE A 621 18.53 16.81 20.03
C PHE A 621 18.34 18.32 19.99
N ALA A 622 17.97 18.87 18.84
CA ALA A 622 17.76 20.31 18.70
C ALA A 622 16.60 20.82 19.57
N MET A 623 15.59 19.99 19.82
CA MET A 623 14.49 20.30 20.74
C MET A 623 14.91 20.14 22.21
N MET A 624 15.70 19.11 22.51
CA MET A 624 16.14 18.82 23.90
C MET A 624 17.31 19.72 24.38
N TRP A 625 18.18 20.16 23.46
CA TRP A 625 19.32 21.00 23.77
C TRP A 625 18.95 22.32 24.47
N PRO A 626 17.94 23.09 24.02
CA PRO A 626 17.48 24.26 24.76
C PRO A 626 16.87 23.92 26.13
N LEU A 627 16.19 22.79 26.30
CA LEU A 627 15.64 22.33 27.58
C LEU A 627 16.81 22.02 28.56
N TRP A 628 17.83 21.31 28.10
CA TRP A 628 19.02 21.01 28.89
C TRP A 628 19.79 22.29 29.28
N ARG A 629 19.88 23.27 28.35
CA ARG A 629 20.46 24.58 28.65
C ARG A 629 19.66 25.34 29.70
N THR A 630 18.34 25.31 29.66
CA THR A 630 17.44 25.94 30.64
C THR A 630 17.58 25.28 32.01
N TRP A 631 17.74 23.95 32.04
CA TRP A 631 17.97 23.20 33.28
C TRP A 631 19.31 23.54 33.93
N ARG A 632 20.38 23.73 33.15
CA ARG A 632 21.70 24.13 33.66
C ARG A 632 21.80 25.63 34.04
N ASN A 633 21.00 26.47 33.43
CA ASN A 633 21.01 27.92 33.71
C ASN A 633 19.55 28.42 33.83
N PRO A 634 19.04 28.55 35.06
CA PRO A 634 17.66 28.96 35.31
C PRO A 634 17.34 30.41 34.85
N TYR A 635 18.34 31.23 34.54
CA TYR A 635 18.13 32.56 33.94
C TYR A 635 17.84 32.48 32.43
N ARG A 636 18.06 31.34 31.80
CA ARG A 636 17.65 31.12 30.39
C ARG A 636 16.19 30.74 30.33
N ARG A 637 15.47 31.44 29.48
CA ARG A 637 14.02 31.20 29.26
C ARG A 637 13.74 30.52 27.92
N ASP A 638 14.59 29.59 27.52
CA ASP A 638 14.34 28.76 26.33
C ASP A 638 13.01 28.00 26.56
N TYR A 639 12.14 27.94 25.52
CA TYR A 639 10.78 27.39 25.61
C TYR A 639 9.82 28.10 26.61
N ALA A 640 10.10 29.35 27.02
CA ALA A 640 9.13 30.14 27.79
C ALA A 640 7.80 30.28 27.08
N TRP A 641 7.80 30.23 25.73
CA TRP A 641 6.61 30.26 24.90
C TRP A 641 5.72 29.01 25.02
N LEU A 642 6.23 27.88 25.58
CA LEU A 642 5.48 26.68 25.90
C LEU A 642 4.87 26.72 27.30
N ARG A 643 5.38 27.58 28.18
CA ARG A 643 4.88 27.71 29.54
C ARG A 643 3.69 28.66 29.56
N GLY A 644 2.63 28.32 30.27
CA GLY A 644 1.49 29.20 30.44
C GLY A 644 1.88 30.54 31.11
N ARG A 645 0.96 31.50 31.08
CA ARG A 645 1.13 32.77 31.79
C ARG A 645 1.37 32.48 33.28
N GLU A 646 2.49 32.91 33.80
CA GLU A 646 2.69 32.95 35.27
C GLU A 646 1.80 34.03 35.83
N ALA A 647 0.96 33.69 36.81
CA ALA A 647 0.10 34.65 37.50
C ALA A 647 1.02 35.74 38.19
N GLY A 648 0.90 36.98 37.74
CA GLY A 648 1.66 38.11 38.27
C GLY A 648 2.79 38.64 37.37
N ALA A 649 3.07 38.02 36.20
CA ALA A 649 4.04 38.55 35.27
C ALA A 649 3.50 39.79 34.53
N GLN A 650 4.25 40.89 34.55
CA GLN A 650 3.86 42.14 33.85
C GLN A 650 3.83 42.01 32.31
N VAL A 651 4.43 40.96 31.74
CA VAL A 651 4.44 40.67 30.30
C VAL A 651 4.09 39.19 30.09
N PRO A 652 3.14 38.87 29.22
CA PRO A 652 2.80 37.48 28.90
C PRO A 652 4.03 36.79 28.26
N GLN A 653 4.64 35.84 28.95
CA GLN A 653 5.86 35.18 28.48
C GLN A 653 5.56 33.94 27.64
N GLY A 654 4.31 33.47 27.56
CA GLY A 654 3.89 32.28 26.82
C GLY A 654 2.40 32.28 26.47
N LEU A 655 2.04 31.35 25.61
CA LEU A 655 0.65 31.10 25.25
C LEU A 655 -0.01 30.18 26.30
N GLU A 656 -1.18 30.55 26.80
CA GLU A 656 -1.99 29.60 27.54
C GLU A 656 -2.52 28.52 26.64
N TRP A 657 -2.14 27.27 26.93
CA TRP A 657 -2.68 26.13 26.23
C TRP A 657 -4.13 25.91 26.64
N SER A 658 -5.01 25.96 25.66
CA SER A 658 -6.43 25.63 25.89
C SER A 658 -6.60 24.16 26.24
N THR A 659 -7.72 23.83 26.89
CA THR A 659 -8.04 22.46 27.24
C THR A 659 -8.07 21.56 26.00
N TRP A 660 -8.59 22.06 24.88
CA TRP A 660 -8.69 21.28 23.65
C TRP A 660 -7.32 21.03 23.03
N GLU A 661 -6.37 21.97 23.04
CA GLU A 661 -5.01 21.77 22.54
C GLU A 661 -4.27 20.69 23.33
N ARG A 662 -4.36 20.73 24.67
CA ARG A 662 -3.78 19.69 25.53
C ARG A 662 -4.43 18.33 25.33
N ALA A 663 -5.75 18.30 25.11
CA ALA A 663 -6.50 17.08 24.82
C ALA A 663 -6.07 16.47 23.48
N THR A 664 -5.92 17.32 22.46
CA THR A 664 -5.43 16.89 21.13
C THR A 664 -4.03 16.28 21.21
N ALA A 665 -3.10 16.97 21.86
CA ALA A 665 -1.73 16.47 22.01
C ALA A 665 -1.71 15.11 22.73
N ALA A 666 -2.44 14.97 23.83
CA ALA A 666 -2.49 13.71 24.58
C ALA A 666 -3.08 12.55 23.75
N ALA A 667 -4.20 12.81 23.05
CA ALA A 667 -4.84 11.82 22.20
C ALA A 667 -3.97 11.43 20.99
N TRP A 668 -3.33 12.40 20.38
CA TRP A 668 -2.42 12.18 19.26
C TRP A 668 -1.18 11.37 19.68
N PHE A 669 -0.55 11.70 20.81
CA PHE A 669 0.56 10.91 21.33
C PHE A 669 0.16 9.47 21.63
N LEU A 670 -1.01 9.25 22.24
CA LEU A 670 -1.53 7.90 22.45
C LEU A 670 -1.75 7.17 21.12
N ALA A 671 -2.36 7.84 20.13
CA ALA A 671 -2.58 7.27 18.80
C ALA A 671 -1.28 6.83 18.13
N MET A 672 -0.25 7.69 18.13
CA MET A 672 1.04 7.36 17.53
C MET A 672 1.74 6.22 18.28
N LEU A 673 1.71 6.23 19.61
CA LEU A 673 2.31 5.16 20.43
C LEU A 673 1.63 3.80 20.15
N LEU A 674 0.29 3.76 20.14
CA LEU A 674 -0.46 2.55 19.83
C LEU A 674 -0.23 2.12 18.38
N GLY A 675 -0.20 3.07 17.44
CA GLY A 675 0.06 2.80 16.03
C GLY A 675 1.43 2.16 15.81
N ILE A 676 2.48 2.66 16.46
CA ILE A 676 3.82 2.08 16.44
C ILE A 676 3.83 0.66 17.02
N ALA A 677 3.04 0.41 18.06
CA ALA A 677 3.01 -0.88 18.75
C ALA A 677 2.20 -1.96 18.01
N VAL A 678 1.13 -1.57 17.31
CA VAL A 678 0.14 -2.51 16.74
C VAL A 678 0.35 -2.73 15.24
N ASN A 679 0.81 -1.71 14.50
CA ASN A 679 0.93 -1.78 13.06
C ASN A 679 2.28 -2.33 12.59
N ASP A 680 2.25 -3.06 11.48
CA ASP A 680 3.42 -3.64 10.83
C ASP A 680 4.39 -2.58 10.26
N SER A 681 3.91 -1.39 9.92
CA SER A 681 4.76 -0.26 9.53
C SER A 681 5.38 0.50 10.70
N SER A 682 5.01 0.15 11.95
CA SER A 682 5.69 0.56 13.18
C SER A 682 6.11 2.05 13.22
N VAL A 683 7.40 2.32 13.27
CA VAL A 683 7.98 3.68 13.39
C VAL A 683 7.53 4.63 12.26
N LEU A 684 7.28 4.11 11.06
CA LEU A 684 6.90 4.94 9.92
C LEU A 684 5.52 5.57 10.06
N LEU A 685 4.56 4.83 10.61
CA LEU A 685 3.25 5.38 10.94
C LEU A 685 3.42 6.59 11.87
N GLY A 686 4.25 6.43 12.92
CA GLY A 686 4.58 7.53 13.84
C GLY A 686 5.24 8.72 13.14
N LEU A 687 6.18 8.46 12.21
CA LEU A 687 6.85 9.51 11.43
C LEU A 687 5.89 10.24 10.49
N ALA A 688 4.95 9.54 9.85
CA ALA A 688 3.94 10.17 8.99
C ALA A 688 3.01 11.08 9.78
N GLY A 689 2.51 10.63 10.95
CA GLY A 689 1.73 11.47 11.85
C GLY A 689 2.53 12.67 12.38
N PHE A 690 3.82 12.49 12.72
CA PHE A 690 4.71 13.55 13.17
C PHE A 690 4.97 14.58 12.06
N ALA A 691 5.16 14.14 10.83
CA ALA A 691 5.39 15.01 9.68
C ALA A 691 4.22 15.97 9.40
N VAL A 692 3.01 15.63 9.84
CA VAL A 692 1.84 16.52 9.80
C VAL A 692 1.74 17.33 11.10
N ALA A 693 1.75 16.67 12.25
CA ALA A 693 1.40 17.29 13.52
C ALA A 693 2.42 18.34 14.00
N ALA A 694 3.73 18.07 13.86
CA ALA A 694 4.75 18.97 14.38
C ALA A 694 4.83 20.32 13.64
N PRO A 695 4.86 20.37 12.29
CA PRO A 695 4.81 21.67 11.59
C PRO A 695 3.43 22.34 11.70
N ALA A 696 2.33 21.60 11.80
CA ALA A 696 0.99 22.13 12.08
C ALA A 696 0.96 22.86 13.44
N PHE A 697 1.55 22.24 14.45
CA PHE A 697 1.72 22.85 15.76
C PHE A 697 2.53 24.16 15.71
N LEU A 698 3.65 24.17 14.99
CA LEU A 698 4.46 25.37 14.79
C LEU A 698 3.66 26.48 14.09
N ALA A 699 2.91 26.12 13.04
CA ALA A 699 2.05 27.06 12.32
C ALA A 699 0.96 27.65 13.22
N GLN A 700 0.37 26.85 14.10
CA GLN A 700 -0.65 27.28 15.06
C GLN A 700 -0.08 28.21 16.12
N VAL A 701 1.06 27.88 16.71
CA VAL A 701 1.74 28.73 17.72
C VAL A 701 2.08 30.08 17.13
N THR A 702 2.68 30.12 15.96
CA THR A 702 3.02 31.38 15.27
C THR A 702 1.80 32.17 14.85
N HIS A 703 0.72 31.51 14.45
CA HIS A 703 -0.57 32.14 14.14
C HIS A 703 -1.16 32.83 15.38
N ARG A 704 -1.18 32.16 16.53
CA ARG A 704 -1.68 32.75 17.81
C ARG A 704 -0.84 33.94 18.22
N PHE A 705 0.49 33.90 18.13
CA PHE A 705 1.33 35.06 18.41
C PHE A 705 1.01 36.26 17.50
N LEU A 706 0.66 36.01 16.24
CA LEU A 706 0.28 37.09 15.31
C LEU A 706 -1.09 37.69 15.64
N THR A 707 -2.05 36.89 16.12
CA THR A 707 -3.43 37.33 16.42
C THR A 707 -3.58 37.95 17.80
N GLU A 708 -2.88 37.43 18.81
CA GLU A 708 -2.97 37.92 20.20
C GLU A 708 -2.14 39.21 20.45
N THR A 709 -1.18 39.53 19.58
CA THR A 709 -0.34 40.74 19.71
C THR A 709 -0.86 41.94 18.94
N THR A 710 -1.97 41.82 18.22
CA THR A 710 -2.68 42.99 17.64
C THR A 710 -3.49 43.64 18.76
N PRO A 711 -3.23 44.92 19.12
CA PRO A 711 -4.18 45.68 19.91
C PRO A 711 -5.50 45.75 19.12
N ARG A 712 -6.59 45.36 19.73
CA ARG A 712 -7.94 45.57 19.18
C ARG A 712 -8.24 47.05 19.16
#